data_73c0cb537ff185838a3332f81f3f7e46
#
_entry.id   73c0cb537ff185838a3332f81f3f7e46
#
_cell.length_a   1.000
_cell.length_b   1.000
_cell.length_c   1.000
_cell.angle_alpha   90.00
_cell.angle_beta   90.00
_cell.angle_gamma   90.00
#
_symmetry.space_group_name_H-M   'P 1'
#
loop_
_entity.id
_entity.type
_entity.pdbx_description
1 polymer ?
#
loop_
_entity_poly.entity_id
_entity_poly.type
_entity_poly.pdbx_seq_one_letter_code
_entity_poly.pdbx_strand_id
1 'polypeptide(L)'
;MPRIAQRSRLRPRIEPLEARSLLSGVAPGTSESLLLRFAPSSTPAQEQSALASVGASVTTTYPDGPDLILLGAGVNPAGAIRSLNANPAVVYAEADATIHASAVPVSPNAPGFGQLWGLNNANNVDINAPEAWGITTGNAATIVAVIDSGIDLSSPDFAGKLWTNPVNDAAQGYPNDIHGWNFLGGNNDVQDDDSQGHGSHVSGIIAAAGNNGYGVVGVDWNAQIMPLKFLDHQGNGSTDAAVSAIYYAVNHGARVINASWGGVAYSRALNDAIAFANLHNVVFVTASGNDGTNNDSLPDYPASFRQPNELSVAAIDRSGALPGFSNYGATTVDLAAPGVDILSDAPLTVNAFGVQVLSGTSMATAYVSGVAALLAGAAPNLSAAQIVQRIDATVKPLPSLVGKTITGGMVDAGAALASIRSPAEALSTAGQSRPDPVAATVAEVHASILASDEFFGVHGGTAQGFIAGVYQGVLGRAPDPAGLQAWVGVFDSGLLTRDQIALALLSSPEARLTEVAHWFQDDLRRTASLDSLKADSGVAAWAGLLDLGLGDDTVEAGILGSPEYGQVHGGTPDGIARGFYRNLDDRDADPAGLSAWVGLLNQGLTPSTVVRYFQGTPESLQTKVARWFHLDLGRASTVAALKADPGVQALAAGLGSD
;
A
#
# COMPACT_ATOMS: atom_id res chain seq x y z
N MET A 1 45.46 58.76 39.04
CA MET A 1 45.29 57.93 37.85
C MET A 1 44.86 56.52 38.28
N PRO A 2 43.62 56.08 38.05
CA PRO A 2 43.17 54.76 38.47
C PRO A 2 43.45 53.70 37.40
N ARG A 3 43.84 52.54 37.85
CA ARG A 3 44.12 51.35 37.08
C ARG A 3 42.85 50.79 36.46
N ILE A 4 42.88 50.51 35.14
CA ILE A 4 41.84 49.87 34.39
C ILE A 4 41.96 48.32 34.63
N ALA A 5 40.91 47.73 35.19
CA ALA A 5 40.79 46.29 35.37
C ALA A 5 40.54 45.59 34.01
N GLN A 6 41.40 44.66 33.67
CA GLN A 6 41.18 43.72 32.53
C GLN A 6 40.04 42.78 32.83
N ARG A 7 38.97 42.85 32.05
CA ARG A 7 37.92 41.82 32.01
C ARG A 7 38.47 40.61 31.23
N SER A 8 38.61 39.49 31.91
CA SER A 8 38.86 38.19 31.30
C SER A 8 37.65 37.77 30.48
N ARG A 9 37.84 37.57 29.17
CA ARG A 9 36.86 36.91 28.30
C ARG A 9 36.87 35.42 28.61
N LEU A 10 35.81 34.94 29.21
CA LEU A 10 35.48 33.51 29.25
C LEU A 10 35.17 33.07 27.80
N ARG A 11 36.01 32.22 27.23
CA ARG A 11 35.69 31.46 26.03
C ARG A 11 34.88 30.27 26.47
N PRO A 12 33.72 29.97 25.84
CA PRO A 12 33.04 28.71 26.09
C PRO A 12 33.92 27.59 25.56
N ARG A 13 34.19 26.62 26.42
CA ARG A 13 34.89 25.37 26.09
C ARG A 13 33.86 24.48 25.37
N ILE A 14 34.03 24.27 24.08
CA ILE A 14 33.29 23.27 23.33
C ILE A 14 33.88 21.93 23.71
N GLU A 15 33.16 21.15 24.50
CA GLU A 15 33.48 19.74 24.71
C GLU A 15 32.98 18.92 23.51
N PRO A 16 33.74 17.92 23.06
CA PRO A 16 33.33 17.11 21.90
C PRO A 16 32.05 16.32 22.20
N LEU A 17 31.17 16.24 21.21
CA LEU A 17 29.86 15.55 21.23
C LEU A 17 29.95 14.02 21.39
N GLU A 18 31.12 13.44 21.61
CA GLU A 18 31.30 11.98 21.69
C GLU A 18 30.93 11.33 23.04
N ALA A 19 30.57 12.09 24.05
CA ALA A 19 30.25 11.53 25.38
C ALA A 19 28.73 11.32 25.65
N ARG A 20 27.86 11.49 24.66
CA ARG A 20 26.41 11.30 24.84
C ARG A 20 25.81 10.09 24.13
N SER A 21 26.59 9.23 23.53
CA SER A 21 26.09 8.06 22.79
C SER A 21 26.02 6.76 23.62
N LEU A 22 25.89 6.82 24.94
CA LEU A 22 25.84 5.63 25.80
C LEU A 22 24.53 5.48 26.59
N LEU A 23 23.40 5.99 26.06
CA LEU A 23 22.07 5.71 26.68
C LEU A 23 21.00 5.33 25.65
N SER A 24 21.37 4.76 24.49
CA SER A 24 20.43 4.19 23.53
C SER A 24 20.53 2.66 23.46
N GLY A 25 20.45 2.02 24.59
CA GLY A 25 20.39 0.57 24.71
C GLY A 25 19.25 0.21 25.64
N VAL A 26 18.00 0.48 25.24
CA VAL A 26 16.84 0.05 26.02
C VAL A 26 16.13 -1.05 25.27
N ALA A 27 16.14 -2.25 25.91
CA ALA A 27 15.50 -3.47 25.45
C ALA A 27 13.97 -3.30 25.27
N PRO A 28 13.28 -4.12 24.44
CA PRO A 28 11.83 -4.10 24.31
C PRO A 28 11.17 -4.39 25.66
N GLY A 29 10.40 -3.42 26.16
CA GLY A 29 9.75 -3.44 27.48
C GLY A 29 9.85 -2.11 28.23
N THR A 30 10.28 -1.02 27.59
CA THR A 30 10.51 0.26 28.25
C THR A 30 9.26 1.10 28.37
N SER A 31 9.11 1.67 29.55
CA SER A 31 8.15 2.67 29.97
C SER A 31 8.12 3.87 29.02
N GLU A 32 6.94 4.24 28.53
CA GLU A 32 6.77 5.45 27.72
C GLU A 32 6.58 6.68 28.61
N SER A 33 7.19 7.82 28.23
CA SER A 33 7.06 9.07 28.93
C SER A 33 5.89 9.91 28.39
N LEU A 34 5.18 10.59 29.30
CA LEU A 34 4.12 11.55 29.00
C LEU A 34 4.41 12.89 29.66
N LEU A 35 3.94 13.98 29.06
CA LEU A 35 3.85 15.29 29.67
C LEU A 35 2.46 15.45 30.31
N LEU A 36 2.40 15.69 31.62
CA LEU A 36 1.17 15.81 32.40
C LEU A 36 1.12 17.13 33.14
N ARG A 37 0.06 17.90 32.96
CA ARG A 37 -0.18 19.12 33.73
C ARG A 37 -1.38 18.94 34.65
N PHE A 38 -1.15 19.10 35.94
CA PHE A 38 -2.22 19.11 36.93
C PHE A 38 -2.93 20.46 37.00
N ALA A 39 -4.19 20.45 37.39
CA ALA A 39 -4.96 21.66 37.64
C ALA A 39 -4.38 22.42 38.85
N PRO A 40 -4.30 23.77 38.82
CA PRO A 40 -3.78 24.55 39.93
C PRO A 40 -4.57 24.37 41.24
N SER A 41 -5.78 23.83 41.17
CA SER A 41 -6.65 23.52 42.32
C SER A 41 -6.55 22.07 42.78
N SER A 42 -5.72 21.24 42.13
CA SER A 42 -5.53 19.84 42.55
C SER A 42 -4.81 19.75 43.87
N THR A 43 -5.15 18.74 44.67
CA THR A 43 -4.45 18.41 45.89
C THR A 43 -3.43 17.31 45.62
N PRO A 44 -2.34 17.20 46.43
CA PRO A 44 -1.35 16.12 46.26
C PRO A 44 -1.97 14.70 46.28
N ALA A 45 -3.04 14.51 47.01
CA ALA A 45 -3.76 13.23 47.04
C ALA A 45 -4.50 12.93 45.75
N GLN A 46 -5.07 13.95 45.09
CA GLN A 46 -5.73 13.80 43.79
C GLN A 46 -4.69 13.55 42.68
N GLU A 47 -3.55 14.23 42.71
CA GLU A 47 -2.44 14.04 41.78
C GLU A 47 -1.88 12.60 41.86
N GLN A 48 -1.62 12.14 43.09
CA GLN A 48 -1.17 10.77 43.35
C GLN A 48 -2.19 9.73 42.91
N SER A 49 -3.50 9.99 43.12
CA SER A 49 -4.57 9.11 42.65
C SER A 49 -4.63 9.03 41.11
N ALA A 50 -4.46 10.18 40.41
CA ALA A 50 -4.43 10.22 38.97
C ALA A 50 -3.25 9.42 38.41
N LEU A 51 -2.05 9.58 38.94
CA LEU A 51 -0.86 8.81 38.54
C LEU A 51 -1.04 7.32 38.80
N ALA A 52 -1.56 6.96 39.97
CA ALA A 52 -1.80 5.56 40.32
C ALA A 52 -2.83 4.88 39.40
N SER A 53 -3.83 5.63 38.88
CA SER A 53 -4.87 5.09 37.99
C SER A 53 -4.32 4.59 36.67
N VAL A 54 -3.14 5.07 36.24
CA VAL A 54 -2.46 4.69 35.01
C VAL A 54 -1.09 4.05 35.28
N GLY A 55 -0.78 3.70 36.52
CA GLY A 55 0.50 3.09 36.87
C GLY A 55 1.72 3.94 36.57
N ALA A 56 1.59 5.28 36.62
CA ALA A 56 2.65 6.23 36.29
C ALA A 56 3.38 6.76 37.53
N SER A 57 4.62 7.19 37.32
CA SER A 57 5.46 7.89 38.29
C SER A 57 6.03 9.17 37.71
N VAL A 58 6.12 10.25 38.50
CA VAL A 58 6.78 11.50 38.10
C VAL A 58 8.28 11.28 38.06
N THR A 59 8.91 11.62 36.95
CA THR A 59 10.37 11.58 36.79
C THR A 59 11.01 12.97 36.86
N THR A 60 10.28 13.99 36.38
CA THR A 60 10.76 15.38 36.39
C THR A 60 9.58 16.32 36.56
N THR A 61 9.71 17.29 37.47
CA THR A 61 8.74 18.39 37.65
C THR A 61 9.37 19.67 37.11
N TYR A 62 8.67 20.35 36.20
CA TYR A 62 9.08 21.64 35.68
C TYR A 62 8.37 22.76 36.48
N PRO A 63 9.09 23.71 37.08
CA PRO A 63 8.47 24.84 37.77
C PRO A 63 7.50 25.58 36.80
N ASP A 64 6.26 25.72 37.25
CA ASP A 64 5.15 26.31 36.46
C ASP A 64 4.85 25.63 35.10
N GLY A 65 5.39 24.43 34.88
CA GLY A 65 5.23 23.60 33.67
C GLY A 65 4.44 22.31 33.91
N PRO A 66 4.44 21.41 32.94
CA PRO A 66 3.96 20.03 33.12
C PRO A 66 4.98 19.21 33.92
N ASP A 67 4.54 18.08 34.46
CA ASP A 67 5.41 17.03 34.96
C ASP A 67 5.74 16.05 33.81
N LEU A 68 6.99 15.58 33.74
CA LEU A 68 7.34 14.42 32.95
C LEU A 68 7.04 13.16 33.77
N ILE A 69 6.16 12.33 33.30
CA ILE A 69 5.76 11.08 33.96
C ILE A 69 6.19 9.87 33.11
N LEU A 70 6.50 8.78 33.79
CA LEU A 70 6.88 7.51 33.20
C LEU A 70 5.78 6.50 33.47
N LEU A 71 5.25 5.88 32.41
CA LEU A 71 4.27 4.80 32.52
C LEU A 71 4.95 3.50 32.97
N GLY A 72 4.24 2.69 33.76
CA GLY A 72 4.70 1.35 34.11
C GLY A 72 4.83 0.44 32.88
N ALA A 73 5.69 -0.58 32.97
CA ALA A 73 5.88 -1.54 31.89
C ALA A 73 4.54 -2.19 31.49
N GLY A 74 4.21 -2.17 30.17
CA GLY A 74 2.98 -2.76 29.63
C GLY A 74 1.72 -1.88 29.75
N VAL A 75 1.83 -0.63 30.20
CA VAL A 75 0.71 0.33 30.18
C VAL A 75 0.57 0.92 28.80
N ASN A 76 -0.64 0.86 28.22
CA ASN A 76 -0.93 1.46 26.92
C ASN A 76 -0.97 2.99 27.02
N PRO A 77 -0.07 3.74 26.35
CA PRO A 77 0.01 5.20 26.48
C PRO A 77 -1.24 5.93 26.01
N ALA A 78 -1.85 5.51 24.92
CA ALA A 78 -3.08 6.13 24.43
C ALA A 78 -4.26 5.94 25.41
N GLY A 79 -4.32 4.79 26.08
CA GLY A 79 -5.28 4.54 27.17
C GLY A 79 -5.01 5.42 28.38
N ALA A 80 -3.75 5.53 28.79
CA ALA A 80 -3.32 6.37 29.91
C ALA A 80 -3.62 7.86 29.66
N ILE A 81 -3.31 8.37 28.45
CA ILE A 81 -3.62 9.75 28.03
C ILE A 81 -5.13 10.01 28.12
N ARG A 82 -5.97 9.12 27.58
CA ARG A 82 -7.44 9.27 27.67
C ARG A 82 -7.93 9.28 29.11
N SER A 83 -7.43 8.36 29.96
CA SER A 83 -7.80 8.26 31.35
C SER A 83 -7.39 9.51 32.14
N LEU A 84 -6.17 9.99 31.94
CA LEU A 84 -5.67 11.21 32.57
C LEU A 84 -6.44 12.45 32.13
N ASN A 85 -6.71 12.61 30.83
CA ASN A 85 -7.48 13.73 30.28
C ASN A 85 -8.96 13.73 30.73
N ALA A 86 -9.50 12.60 31.13
CA ALA A 86 -10.84 12.50 31.73
C ALA A 86 -10.85 12.84 33.22
N ASN A 87 -9.69 12.98 33.88
CA ASN A 87 -9.58 13.25 35.30
C ASN A 87 -9.69 14.75 35.59
N PRO A 88 -10.63 15.22 36.45
CA PRO A 88 -10.80 16.64 36.78
C PRO A 88 -9.57 17.32 37.41
N ALA A 89 -8.64 16.56 37.98
CA ALA A 89 -7.39 17.09 38.55
C ALA A 89 -6.32 17.34 37.46
N VAL A 90 -6.57 16.97 36.19
CA VAL A 90 -5.62 17.09 35.07
C VAL A 90 -6.11 18.16 34.12
N VAL A 91 -5.21 19.05 33.71
CA VAL A 91 -5.47 20.04 32.64
C VAL A 91 -5.27 19.40 31.27
N TYR A 92 -4.15 18.67 31.10
CA TYR A 92 -3.86 17.86 29.93
C TYR A 92 -2.84 16.78 30.25
N ALA A 93 -2.87 15.71 29.48
CA ALA A 93 -1.84 14.70 29.36
C ALA A 93 -1.59 14.45 27.86
N GLU A 94 -0.33 14.41 27.45
CA GLU A 94 0.09 14.21 26.07
C GLU A 94 1.36 13.36 26.01
N ALA A 95 1.65 12.79 24.85
CA ALA A 95 2.89 12.03 24.66
C ALA A 95 4.11 12.98 24.75
N ASP A 96 5.18 12.51 25.39
CA ASP A 96 6.51 13.15 25.28
C ASP A 96 7.09 12.81 23.90
N ALA A 97 6.74 13.62 22.92
CA ALA A 97 7.13 13.40 21.53
C ALA A 97 8.59 13.72 21.28
N THR A 98 9.28 12.89 20.52
CA THR A 98 10.63 13.17 20.08
C THR A 98 10.63 14.37 19.12
N ILE A 99 11.34 15.42 19.46
CA ILE A 99 11.53 16.60 18.60
C ILE A 99 12.85 16.43 17.84
N HIS A 100 12.79 16.55 16.53
CA HIS A 100 13.96 16.52 15.66
C HIS A 100 14.30 17.92 15.18
N ALA A 101 15.61 18.20 14.98
CA ALA A 101 16.01 19.37 14.23
C ALA A 101 15.47 19.26 12.80
N SER A 102 14.91 20.34 12.28
CA SER A 102 14.50 20.41 10.88
C SER A 102 15.68 20.05 9.96
N ALA A 103 15.44 19.23 8.95
CA ALA A 103 16.45 18.93 7.94
C ALA A 103 16.90 20.24 7.27
N VAL A 104 18.22 20.40 7.09
CA VAL A 104 18.74 21.53 6.31
C VAL A 104 18.56 21.16 4.84
N PRO A 105 17.84 21.99 4.05
CA PRO A 105 17.68 21.73 2.63
C PRO A 105 19.03 21.57 1.92
N VAL A 106 19.15 20.58 1.05
CA VAL A 106 20.37 20.30 0.29
C VAL A 106 20.16 20.69 -1.16
N SER A 107 21.07 21.48 -1.72
CA SER A 107 21.06 21.86 -3.13
C SER A 107 22.18 21.14 -3.88
N PRO A 108 21.88 20.44 -5.00
CA PRO A 108 22.86 19.78 -5.83
C PRO A 108 23.65 20.80 -6.68
N ASN A 109 24.79 20.34 -7.23
CA ASN A 109 25.63 21.16 -8.13
C ASN A 109 25.32 20.94 -9.63
N ALA A 110 24.24 20.23 -9.96
CA ALA A 110 23.83 20.02 -11.34
C ALA A 110 23.50 21.36 -12.03
N PRO A 111 24.07 21.67 -13.21
CA PRO A 111 23.85 22.95 -13.90
C PRO A 111 22.38 23.22 -14.23
N GLY A 112 21.59 22.16 -14.48
CA GLY A 112 20.16 22.25 -14.79
C GLY A 112 19.27 22.49 -13.57
N PHE A 113 19.75 22.36 -12.32
CA PHE A 113 18.90 22.36 -11.12
C PHE A 113 17.96 23.57 -11.02
N GLY A 114 18.42 24.75 -11.36
CA GLY A 114 17.59 25.96 -11.35
C GLY A 114 16.40 25.95 -12.32
N GLN A 115 16.35 24.99 -13.25
CA GLN A 115 15.25 24.80 -14.20
C GLN A 115 14.34 23.63 -13.82
N LEU A 116 14.75 22.79 -12.85
CA LEU A 116 14.01 21.62 -12.37
C LEU A 116 12.93 22.05 -11.37
N TRP A 117 11.93 22.77 -11.86
CA TRP A 117 10.88 23.36 -11.02
C TRP A 117 10.08 22.32 -10.22
N GLY A 118 10.00 21.08 -10.71
CA GLY A 118 9.32 20.00 -10.01
C GLY A 118 10.03 19.59 -8.73
N LEU A 119 11.35 19.79 -8.63
CA LEU A 119 12.16 19.51 -7.45
C LEU A 119 12.18 20.67 -6.46
N ASN A 120 12.22 21.91 -6.97
CA ASN A 120 12.30 23.14 -6.17
C ASN A 120 11.69 24.31 -6.94
N ASN A 121 10.63 24.91 -6.41
CA ASN A 121 9.91 26.02 -7.03
C ASN A 121 9.61 27.13 -6.03
N ALA A 122 9.85 28.36 -6.42
CA ALA A 122 9.71 29.54 -5.55
C ALA A 122 8.28 29.76 -5.01
N ASN A 123 7.24 29.22 -5.68
CA ASN A 123 5.85 29.27 -5.24
C ASN A 123 5.43 28.05 -4.39
N ASN A 124 6.39 27.18 -4.06
CA ASN A 124 6.17 25.96 -3.28
C ASN A 124 5.19 24.94 -3.95
N VAL A 125 5.10 24.97 -5.28
CA VAL A 125 4.44 23.93 -6.08
C VAL A 125 5.53 23.03 -6.65
N ASP A 126 6.07 22.17 -5.81
CA ASP A 126 7.14 21.21 -6.08
C ASP A 126 7.08 20.07 -5.05
N ILE A 127 7.91 19.06 -5.22
CA ILE A 127 7.93 17.88 -4.35
C ILE A 127 8.74 18.07 -3.05
N ASN A 128 9.22 19.26 -2.72
CA ASN A 128 10.10 19.54 -1.58
C ASN A 128 11.36 18.63 -1.56
N ALA A 129 12.00 18.47 -2.72
CA ALA A 129 13.17 17.61 -2.85
C ALA A 129 14.37 18.05 -2.02
N PRO A 130 14.72 19.36 -1.92
CA PRO A 130 15.80 19.82 -1.05
C PRO A 130 15.64 19.43 0.42
N GLU A 131 14.41 19.47 0.94
CA GLU A 131 14.04 19.05 2.29
C GLU A 131 14.21 17.54 2.45
N ALA A 132 13.74 16.76 1.46
CA ALA A 132 13.92 15.32 1.40
C ALA A 132 15.41 14.94 1.40
N TRP A 133 16.23 15.62 0.61
CA TRP A 133 17.67 15.37 0.54
C TRP A 133 18.42 15.78 1.81
N GLY A 134 17.88 16.68 2.59
CA GLY A 134 18.37 16.94 3.96
C GLY A 134 18.21 15.73 4.89
N ILE A 135 17.33 14.79 4.55
CA ILE A 135 17.14 13.53 5.27
C ILE A 135 17.95 12.41 4.64
N THR A 136 17.81 12.21 3.35
CA THR A 136 18.55 11.22 2.56
C THR A 136 18.56 11.59 1.08
N THR A 137 19.65 11.28 0.39
CA THR A 137 19.77 11.40 -1.06
C THR A 137 19.57 10.04 -1.76
N GLY A 138 19.07 9.05 -1.02
CA GLY A 138 18.79 7.70 -1.52
C GLY A 138 19.82 6.65 -1.17
N ASN A 139 19.63 5.44 -1.68
CA ASN A 139 20.45 4.27 -1.35
C ASN A 139 20.77 3.47 -2.62
N ALA A 140 22.06 3.18 -2.83
CA ALA A 140 22.54 2.39 -3.97
C ALA A 140 22.06 0.92 -4.00
N ALA A 141 21.49 0.43 -2.90
CA ALA A 141 20.85 -0.88 -2.86
C ALA A 141 19.39 -0.85 -3.34
N THR A 142 18.82 0.34 -3.54
CA THR A 142 17.45 0.48 -4.07
C THR A 142 17.49 0.37 -5.59
N ILE A 143 16.74 -0.58 -6.14
CA ILE A 143 16.63 -0.82 -7.57
C ILE A 143 15.26 -0.33 -8.04
N VAL A 144 15.26 0.57 -9.03
CA VAL A 144 14.06 1.03 -9.73
C VAL A 144 14.08 0.42 -11.14
N ALA A 145 13.13 -0.45 -11.42
CA ALA A 145 12.92 -0.95 -12.77
C ALA A 145 12.12 0.08 -13.59
N VAL A 146 12.69 0.54 -14.68
CA VAL A 146 12.03 1.45 -15.62
C VAL A 146 11.62 0.62 -16.83
N ILE A 147 10.33 0.27 -16.89
CA ILE A 147 9.74 -0.48 -18.02
C ILE A 147 9.32 0.53 -19.07
N ASP A 148 10.16 0.75 -20.10
CA ASP A 148 10.01 1.88 -21.02
C ASP A 148 10.73 1.61 -22.38
N SER A 149 11.13 2.65 -23.09
CA SER A 149 11.84 2.59 -24.39
C SER A 149 13.35 2.28 -24.27
N GLY A 150 13.90 2.16 -23.05
CA GLY A 150 15.32 1.93 -22.78
C GLY A 150 15.96 3.09 -22.01
N ILE A 151 17.28 3.20 -22.06
CA ILE A 151 18.07 4.26 -21.40
C ILE A 151 19.26 4.65 -22.26
N ASP A 152 19.70 5.91 -22.21
CA ASP A 152 20.97 6.33 -22.83
C ASP A 152 22.17 5.85 -22.01
N LEU A 153 22.78 4.76 -22.47
CA LEU A 153 23.96 4.17 -21.84
C LEU A 153 25.20 5.08 -21.83
N SER A 154 25.17 6.16 -22.63
CA SER A 154 26.29 7.10 -22.76
C SER A 154 26.17 8.35 -21.88
N SER A 155 25.00 8.61 -21.28
CA SER A 155 24.79 9.80 -20.46
C SER A 155 25.64 9.76 -19.19
N PRO A 156 26.40 10.84 -18.89
CA PRO A 156 27.13 10.96 -17.64
C PRO A 156 26.25 10.95 -16.39
N ASP A 157 24.97 11.33 -16.51
CA ASP A 157 24.02 11.31 -15.40
C ASP A 157 23.63 9.90 -14.97
N PHE A 158 23.84 8.91 -15.84
CA PHE A 158 23.66 7.48 -15.51
C PHE A 158 24.95 6.73 -15.21
N ALA A 159 26.10 7.41 -15.18
CA ALA A 159 27.37 6.78 -14.86
C ALA A 159 27.35 6.18 -13.44
N GLY A 160 27.49 4.86 -13.34
CA GLY A 160 27.41 4.12 -12.06
C GLY A 160 26.01 3.99 -11.47
N LYS A 161 24.96 4.31 -12.25
CA LYS A 161 23.55 4.21 -11.86
C LYS A 161 22.84 3.00 -12.42
N LEU A 162 23.43 2.35 -13.41
CA LEU A 162 22.81 1.17 -14.00
C LEU A 162 22.92 -0.01 -13.05
N TRP A 163 21.79 -0.66 -12.81
CA TRP A 163 21.78 -1.95 -12.13
C TRP A 163 22.66 -2.94 -12.91
N THR A 164 23.32 -3.81 -12.17
CA THR A 164 24.15 -4.87 -12.76
C THR A 164 23.63 -6.21 -12.28
N ASN A 165 23.22 -7.08 -13.22
CA ASN A 165 22.75 -8.41 -12.90
C ASN A 165 23.84 -9.24 -12.21
N PRO A 166 23.63 -9.70 -10.97
CA PRO A 166 24.60 -10.54 -10.27
C PRO A 166 24.55 -12.01 -10.71
N VAL A 167 23.56 -12.38 -11.53
CA VAL A 167 23.24 -13.77 -11.91
C VAL A 167 23.40 -13.95 -13.41
N ASN A 168 23.74 -15.16 -13.85
CA ASN A 168 23.72 -15.50 -15.26
C ASN A 168 22.40 -16.22 -15.61
N ASP A 169 21.48 -15.53 -16.25
CA ASP A 169 20.12 -15.99 -16.56
C ASP A 169 19.97 -16.57 -17.95
N ALA A 170 21.07 -16.94 -18.59
CA ALA A 170 21.05 -17.53 -19.93
C ALA A 170 20.15 -18.79 -20.04
N ALA A 171 20.07 -19.58 -18.96
CA ALA A 171 19.20 -20.75 -18.90
C ALA A 171 17.70 -20.39 -18.82
N GLN A 172 17.38 -19.20 -18.34
CA GLN A 172 16.02 -18.64 -18.25
C GLN A 172 15.64 -17.84 -19.52
N GLY A 173 16.54 -17.73 -20.49
CA GLY A 173 16.28 -17.02 -21.74
C GLY A 173 16.83 -15.60 -21.82
N TYR A 174 17.61 -15.17 -20.82
CA TYR A 174 18.19 -13.81 -20.73
C TYR A 174 19.72 -13.81 -20.81
N PRO A 175 20.34 -14.22 -21.91
CA PRO A 175 21.78 -14.30 -22.02
C PRO A 175 22.44 -12.91 -22.03
N ASN A 176 23.40 -12.70 -21.12
CA ASN A 176 24.20 -11.47 -21.00
C ASN A 176 23.36 -10.21 -20.70
N ASP A 177 22.31 -10.33 -19.94
CA ASP A 177 21.44 -9.25 -19.46
C ASP A 177 22.08 -8.40 -18.34
N ILE A 178 23.24 -7.83 -18.62
CA ILE A 178 24.11 -7.18 -17.62
C ILE A 178 23.39 -6.03 -16.90
N HIS A 179 22.62 -5.21 -17.62
CA HIS A 179 21.95 -4.04 -17.06
C HIS A 179 20.43 -4.10 -17.14
N GLY A 180 19.88 -5.13 -17.77
CA GLY A 180 18.45 -5.29 -18.02
C GLY A 180 18.22 -6.03 -19.34
N TRP A 181 17.00 -5.93 -19.87
CA TRP A 181 16.59 -6.72 -21.03
C TRP A 181 15.69 -5.94 -22.00
N ASN A 182 15.85 -6.23 -23.29
CA ASN A 182 14.99 -5.75 -24.35
C ASN A 182 13.98 -6.84 -24.74
N PHE A 183 12.73 -6.69 -24.29
CA PHE A 183 11.64 -7.63 -24.52
C PHE A 183 11.09 -7.61 -25.93
N LEU A 184 11.35 -6.54 -26.71
CA LEU A 184 11.00 -6.48 -28.14
C LEU A 184 12.00 -7.24 -29.00
N GLY A 185 13.29 -7.00 -28.73
CA GLY A 185 14.38 -7.61 -29.49
C GLY A 185 14.76 -9.01 -29.02
N GLY A 186 14.33 -9.43 -27.82
CA GLY A 186 14.77 -10.67 -27.19
C GLY A 186 16.28 -10.70 -26.95
N ASN A 187 16.89 -9.58 -26.54
CA ASN A 187 18.32 -9.41 -26.36
C ASN A 187 18.64 -8.43 -25.22
N ASN A 188 19.92 -8.22 -24.96
CA ASN A 188 20.42 -7.34 -23.89
C ASN A 188 20.67 -5.89 -24.33
N ASP A 189 20.18 -5.47 -25.49
CA ASP A 189 20.32 -4.10 -25.97
C ASP A 189 19.21 -3.22 -25.38
N VAL A 190 19.51 -2.54 -24.30
CA VAL A 190 18.61 -1.64 -23.58
C VAL A 190 18.82 -0.17 -23.94
N GLN A 191 19.58 0.11 -25.02
CA GLN A 191 19.78 1.47 -25.49
C GLN A 191 18.44 2.10 -25.89
N ASP A 192 18.22 3.32 -25.45
CA ASP A 192 17.04 4.10 -25.82
C ASP A 192 17.16 4.59 -27.27
N ASP A 193 16.27 4.12 -28.10
CA ASP A 193 16.14 4.50 -29.53
C ASP A 193 14.80 5.16 -29.83
N ASP A 194 14.03 5.50 -28.80
CA ASP A 194 12.79 6.26 -28.95
C ASP A 194 13.06 7.65 -29.56
N SER A 195 12.15 8.09 -30.40
CA SER A 195 12.28 9.36 -31.14
C SER A 195 12.34 10.59 -30.21
N GLN A 196 11.87 10.46 -29.00
CA GLN A 196 11.90 11.50 -27.96
C GLN A 196 12.82 11.11 -26.78
N GLY A 197 13.44 9.92 -26.77
CA GLY A 197 14.25 9.43 -25.67
C GLY A 197 13.46 9.31 -24.37
N HIS A 198 12.23 8.78 -24.46
CA HIS A 198 11.26 8.79 -23.36
C HIS A 198 11.77 8.06 -22.12
N GLY A 199 12.32 6.85 -22.26
CA GLY A 199 12.86 6.07 -21.14
C GLY A 199 14.06 6.73 -20.47
N SER A 200 14.95 7.39 -21.24
CA SER A 200 16.06 8.18 -20.72
C SER A 200 15.56 9.37 -19.92
N HIS A 201 14.55 10.08 -20.43
CA HIS A 201 13.96 11.23 -19.76
C HIS A 201 13.32 10.83 -18.42
N VAL A 202 12.53 9.78 -18.40
CA VAL A 202 11.91 9.21 -17.20
C VAL A 202 12.98 8.76 -16.19
N SER A 203 14.00 8.04 -16.65
CA SER A 203 15.11 7.59 -15.80
C SER A 203 15.88 8.75 -15.15
N GLY A 204 16.07 9.85 -15.89
CA GLY A 204 16.72 11.06 -15.40
C GLY A 204 15.94 11.71 -14.24
N ILE A 205 14.61 11.83 -14.35
CA ILE A 205 13.76 12.34 -13.28
C ILE A 205 13.88 11.46 -12.03
N ILE A 206 13.91 10.12 -12.20
CA ILE A 206 13.99 9.18 -11.09
C ILE A 206 15.34 9.26 -10.39
N ALA A 207 16.46 9.12 -11.12
CA ALA A 207 17.76 8.83 -10.51
C ALA A 207 18.99 9.38 -11.24
N ALA A 208 18.89 10.47 -12.01
CA ALA A 208 20.09 11.16 -12.50
C ALA A 208 21.02 11.48 -11.33
N ALA A 209 22.33 11.31 -11.55
CA ALA A 209 23.33 11.41 -10.49
C ALA A 209 23.40 12.82 -9.91
N GLY A 210 23.20 12.94 -8.59
CA GLY A 210 23.43 14.20 -7.89
C GLY A 210 24.91 14.53 -7.72
N ASN A 211 25.24 15.81 -7.77
CA ASN A 211 26.59 16.32 -7.50
C ASN A 211 27.71 15.83 -8.45
N ASN A 212 27.37 15.43 -9.67
CA ASN A 212 28.33 15.08 -10.71
C ASN A 212 28.79 16.28 -11.58
N GLY A 213 28.17 17.46 -11.36
CA GLY A 213 28.49 18.70 -12.10
C GLY A 213 28.05 18.68 -13.57
N TYR A 214 27.11 17.78 -13.93
CA TYR A 214 26.60 17.63 -15.29
C TYR A 214 25.05 17.70 -15.29
N GLY A 215 24.44 17.89 -16.43
CA GLY A 215 23.04 17.74 -16.79
C GLY A 215 22.03 18.14 -15.72
N VAL A 216 21.29 17.17 -15.27
CA VAL A 216 20.18 17.29 -14.31
C VAL A 216 20.47 16.52 -13.01
N VAL A 217 19.48 16.46 -12.13
CA VAL A 217 19.52 15.62 -10.93
C VAL A 217 18.17 14.94 -10.76
N GLY A 218 18.19 13.66 -10.43
CA GLY A 218 16.99 12.88 -10.14
C GLY A 218 16.51 13.06 -8.70
N VAL A 219 15.33 12.51 -8.40
CA VAL A 219 14.75 12.52 -7.05
C VAL A 219 15.60 11.68 -6.10
N ASP A 220 15.98 10.46 -6.49
CA ASP A 220 16.87 9.57 -5.73
C ASP A 220 18.27 9.52 -6.37
N TRP A 221 19.22 10.28 -5.80
CA TRP A 221 20.57 10.40 -6.38
C TRP A 221 21.37 9.11 -6.38
N ASN A 222 20.99 8.13 -5.60
CA ASN A 222 21.78 6.93 -5.34
C ASN A 222 21.12 5.63 -5.82
N ALA A 223 19.82 5.63 -6.10
CA ALA A 223 19.14 4.45 -6.65
C ALA A 223 19.79 3.92 -7.93
N GLN A 224 19.66 2.64 -8.17
CA GLN A 224 20.07 1.99 -9.41
C GLN A 224 18.88 1.85 -10.35
N ILE A 225 19.07 2.15 -11.62
CA ILE A 225 18.07 1.95 -12.67
C ILE A 225 18.29 0.59 -13.33
N MET A 226 17.23 -0.20 -13.39
CA MET A 226 17.13 -1.42 -14.19
C MET A 226 16.28 -1.10 -15.44
N PRO A 227 16.90 -0.81 -16.59
CA PRO A 227 16.16 -0.52 -17.82
C PRO A 227 15.58 -1.80 -18.40
N LEU A 228 14.26 -1.81 -18.59
CA LEU A 228 13.51 -2.92 -19.20
C LEU A 228 12.79 -2.40 -20.44
N LYS A 229 13.45 -2.58 -21.60
CA LYS A 229 12.96 -2.04 -22.87
C LYS A 229 11.82 -2.89 -23.41
N PHE A 230 10.62 -2.29 -23.55
CA PHE A 230 9.45 -2.93 -24.15
C PHE A 230 8.70 -2.01 -25.12
N LEU A 231 9.12 -0.74 -25.21
CA LEU A 231 8.60 0.21 -26.20
C LEU A 231 9.58 0.36 -27.36
N ASP A 232 9.04 0.39 -28.59
CA ASP A 232 9.79 0.66 -29.80
C ASP A 232 10.10 2.16 -29.96
N HIS A 233 10.77 2.52 -31.06
CA HIS A 233 11.13 3.90 -31.38
C HIS A 233 9.94 4.84 -31.62
N GLN A 234 8.72 4.33 -31.63
CA GLN A 234 7.46 5.08 -31.76
C GLN A 234 6.66 5.08 -30.45
N GLY A 235 7.20 4.48 -29.38
CA GLY A 235 6.54 4.37 -28.08
C GLY A 235 5.47 3.27 -28.01
N ASN A 236 5.48 2.29 -28.93
CA ASN A 236 4.53 1.18 -28.89
C ASN A 236 5.15 -0.04 -28.23
N GLY A 237 4.37 -0.73 -27.41
CA GLY A 237 4.72 -1.99 -26.77
C GLY A 237 3.54 -2.95 -26.75
N SER A 238 3.79 -4.19 -26.31
CA SER A 238 2.76 -5.21 -26.19
C SER A 238 2.52 -5.60 -24.72
N THR A 239 1.32 -6.06 -24.41
CA THR A 239 0.96 -6.49 -23.04
C THR A 239 1.83 -7.65 -22.56
N ASP A 240 2.17 -8.61 -23.41
CA ASP A 240 3.02 -9.75 -23.05
C ASP A 240 4.45 -9.32 -22.70
N ALA A 241 5.00 -8.35 -23.45
CA ALA A 241 6.31 -7.77 -23.14
C ALA A 241 6.30 -7.00 -21.81
N ALA A 242 5.23 -6.23 -21.52
CA ALA A 242 5.06 -5.53 -20.26
C ALA A 242 4.94 -6.52 -19.09
N VAL A 243 4.11 -7.57 -19.22
CA VAL A 243 3.97 -8.64 -18.22
C VAL A 243 5.32 -9.33 -17.96
N SER A 244 6.05 -9.69 -19.03
CA SER A 244 7.37 -10.32 -18.90
C SER A 244 8.37 -9.41 -18.20
N ALA A 245 8.35 -8.10 -18.48
CA ALA A 245 9.20 -7.10 -17.84
C ALA A 245 8.90 -6.95 -16.34
N ILE A 246 7.62 -6.98 -15.94
CA ILE A 246 7.23 -6.93 -14.54
C ILE A 246 7.76 -8.16 -13.78
N TYR A 247 7.55 -9.38 -14.30
CA TYR A 247 8.10 -10.59 -13.68
C TYR A 247 9.62 -10.56 -13.60
N TYR A 248 10.29 -10.10 -14.66
CA TYR A 248 11.74 -9.93 -14.64
C TYR A 248 12.17 -8.96 -13.54
N ALA A 249 11.58 -7.77 -13.46
CA ALA A 249 11.89 -6.76 -12.45
C ALA A 249 11.79 -7.31 -11.02
N VAL A 250 10.69 -7.99 -10.72
CA VAL A 250 10.43 -8.59 -9.40
C VAL A 250 11.46 -9.67 -9.06
N ASN A 251 11.72 -10.58 -10.00
CA ASN A 251 12.65 -11.69 -9.79
C ASN A 251 14.11 -11.22 -9.64
N HIS A 252 14.44 -10.02 -10.12
CA HIS A 252 15.77 -9.42 -10.02
C HIS A 252 15.88 -8.34 -8.92
N GLY A 253 14.91 -8.31 -8.01
CA GLY A 253 15.00 -7.53 -6.77
C GLY A 253 14.67 -6.05 -6.91
N ALA A 254 13.94 -5.63 -7.92
CA ALA A 254 13.38 -4.29 -7.98
C ALA A 254 12.54 -4.00 -6.73
N ARG A 255 12.64 -2.78 -6.21
CA ARG A 255 11.79 -2.29 -5.10
C ARG A 255 10.70 -1.35 -5.59
N VAL A 256 10.92 -0.74 -6.74
CA VAL A 256 9.97 0.13 -7.42
C VAL A 256 9.96 -0.22 -8.89
N ILE A 257 8.80 -0.27 -9.49
CA ILE A 257 8.58 -0.35 -10.93
C ILE A 257 7.95 0.96 -11.37
N ASN A 258 8.57 1.61 -12.36
CA ASN A 258 8.02 2.76 -13.05
C ASN A 258 7.37 2.33 -14.36
N ALA A 259 6.09 2.62 -14.54
CA ALA A 259 5.27 2.30 -15.71
C ALA A 259 4.67 3.58 -16.30
N SER A 260 5.50 4.33 -17.04
CA SER A 260 5.11 5.59 -17.68
C SER A 260 4.37 5.37 -19.00
N TRP A 261 3.43 4.43 -19.03
CA TRP A 261 2.65 4.00 -20.19
C TRP A 261 1.27 3.51 -19.78
N GLY A 262 0.34 3.41 -20.71
CA GLY A 262 -1.00 2.91 -20.46
C GLY A 262 -1.78 2.66 -21.73
N GLY A 263 -3.05 2.25 -21.58
CA GLY A 263 -3.99 2.03 -22.67
C GLY A 263 -5.37 1.60 -22.16
N VAL A 264 -6.36 1.69 -23.05
CA VAL A 264 -7.78 1.46 -22.70
C VAL A 264 -8.18 -0.02 -22.57
N ALA A 265 -7.28 -0.95 -22.95
CA ALA A 265 -7.60 -2.37 -22.96
C ALA A 265 -7.33 -3.01 -21.59
N TYR A 266 -8.36 -3.52 -20.94
CA TYR A 266 -8.19 -4.33 -19.73
C TYR A 266 -7.40 -5.61 -20.05
N SER A 267 -6.38 -5.88 -19.25
CA SER A 267 -5.62 -7.13 -19.31
C SER A 267 -5.52 -7.76 -17.93
N ARG A 268 -6.13 -8.93 -17.79
CA ARG A 268 -6.00 -9.71 -16.56
C ARG A 268 -4.56 -10.13 -16.30
N ALA A 269 -3.82 -10.56 -17.32
CA ALA A 269 -2.43 -10.97 -17.18
C ALA A 269 -1.55 -9.83 -16.64
N LEU A 270 -1.83 -8.59 -17.06
CA LEU A 270 -1.11 -7.41 -16.56
C LEU A 270 -1.48 -7.12 -15.10
N ASN A 271 -2.77 -7.22 -14.74
CA ASN A 271 -3.21 -7.08 -13.35
C ASN A 271 -2.58 -8.15 -12.45
N ASP A 272 -2.57 -9.41 -12.89
CA ASP A 272 -1.96 -10.52 -12.15
C ASP A 272 -0.44 -10.32 -11.96
N ALA A 273 0.26 -9.74 -12.95
CA ALA A 273 1.68 -9.40 -12.83
C ALA A 273 1.94 -8.27 -11.80
N ILE A 274 1.05 -7.27 -11.72
CA ILE A 274 1.14 -6.21 -10.71
C ILE A 274 0.81 -6.77 -9.32
N ALA A 275 -0.17 -7.65 -9.21
CA ALA A 275 -0.46 -8.38 -7.97
C ALA A 275 0.74 -9.24 -7.52
N PHE A 276 1.44 -9.88 -8.46
CA PHE A 276 2.69 -10.60 -8.17
C PHE A 276 3.78 -9.64 -7.63
N ALA A 277 3.90 -8.43 -8.19
CA ALA A 277 4.80 -7.40 -7.67
C ALA A 277 4.43 -6.99 -6.22
N ASN A 278 3.12 -6.87 -5.92
CA ASN A 278 2.64 -6.62 -4.56
C ASN A 278 3.08 -7.70 -3.56
N LEU A 279 2.92 -8.97 -3.91
CA LEU A 279 3.33 -10.10 -3.06
C LEU A 279 4.84 -10.10 -2.74
N HIS A 280 5.64 -9.51 -3.62
CA HIS A 280 7.10 -9.40 -3.46
C HIS A 280 7.54 -8.03 -2.93
N ASN A 281 6.62 -7.24 -2.38
CA ASN A 281 6.90 -5.91 -1.82
C ASN A 281 7.52 -4.92 -2.81
N VAL A 282 7.08 -4.94 -4.06
CA VAL A 282 7.52 -4.01 -5.11
C VAL A 282 6.44 -2.97 -5.33
N VAL A 283 6.75 -1.69 -5.18
CA VAL A 283 5.84 -0.58 -5.48
C VAL A 283 5.70 -0.46 -7.00
N PHE A 284 4.47 -0.30 -7.48
CA PHE A 284 4.16 -0.10 -8.90
C PHE A 284 3.60 1.30 -9.10
N VAL A 285 4.30 2.14 -9.85
CA VAL A 285 3.89 3.53 -10.10
C VAL A 285 3.55 3.69 -11.57
N THR A 286 2.34 4.18 -11.86
CA THR A 286 1.82 4.24 -13.24
C THR A 286 1.26 5.60 -13.60
N ALA A 287 1.37 5.94 -14.90
CA ALA A 287 0.81 7.15 -15.47
C ALA A 287 -0.72 7.03 -15.62
N SER A 288 -1.46 8.06 -15.24
CA SER A 288 -2.92 8.06 -15.36
C SER A 288 -3.44 8.15 -16.80
N GLY A 289 -2.60 8.55 -17.76
CA GLY A 289 -2.96 8.75 -19.17
C GLY A 289 -2.98 10.23 -19.59
N ASN A 290 -2.96 10.48 -20.90
CA ASN A 290 -2.78 11.84 -21.47
C ASN A 290 -3.92 12.27 -22.39
N ASP A 291 -5.14 11.74 -22.23
CA ASP A 291 -6.30 12.03 -23.06
C ASP A 291 -7.26 13.07 -22.44
N GLY A 292 -6.95 13.58 -21.25
CA GLY A 292 -7.80 14.52 -20.51
C GLY A 292 -9.11 13.90 -20.02
N THR A 293 -9.17 12.57 -19.90
CA THR A 293 -10.37 11.83 -19.56
C THR A 293 -10.47 11.52 -18.06
N ASN A 294 -11.67 11.20 -17.61
CA ASN A 294 -11.93 10.73 -16.26
C ASN A 294 -11.85 9.20 -16.23
N ASN A 295 -10.80 8.66 -15.58
CA ASN A 295 -10.57 7.23 -15.46
C ASN A 295 -11.64 6.50 -14.63
N ASP A 296 -12.42 7.22 -13.79
CA ASP A 296 -13.57 6.63 -13.09
C ASP A 296 -14.70 6.22 -14.06
N SER A 297 -14.74 6.79 -15.25
CA SER A 297 -15.76 6.50 -16.28
C SER A 297 -15.20 5.91 -17.57
N LEU A 298 -13.95 6.19 -17.90
CA LEU A 298 -13.21 5.67 -19.05
C LEU A 298 -11.86 5.17 -18.55
N PRO A 299 -11.80 3.94 -17.99
CA PRO A 299 -10.59 3.41 -17.40
C PRO A 299 -9.41 3.35 -18.37
N ASP A 300 -8.23 3.77 -17.90
CA ASP A 300 -6.94 3.55 -18.54
C ASP A 300 -6.15 2.53 -17.71
N TYR A 301 -5.48 1.59 -18.32
CA TYR A 301 -4.76 0.51 -17.66
C TYR A 301 -3.26 0.57 -17.98
N PRO A 302 -2.39 0.36 -16.94
CA PRO A 302 -2.68 -0.19 -15.62
C PRO A 302 -3.30 0.77 -14.60
N ALA A 303 -3.32 2.07 -14.81
CA ALA A 303 -3.70 3.10 -13.84
C ALA A 303 -5.05 2.90 -13.10
N SER A 304 -5.91 2.01 -13.59
CA SER A 304 -7.22 1.73 -13.01
C SER A 304 -7.34 0.33 -12.36
N PHE A 305 -6.23 -0.40 -12.16
CA PHE A 305 -6.28 -1.72 -11.50
C PHE A 305 -6.41 -1.65 -9.98
N ARG A 306 -5.81 -0.62 -9.33
CA ARG A 306 -5.95 -0.37 -7.89
C ARG A 306 -5.39 -1.47 -6.98
N GLN A 307 -4.25 -2.03 -7.33
CA GLN A 307 -3.55 -2.95 -6.44
C GLN A 307 -2.99 -2.21 -5.20
N PRO A 308 -2.86 -2.85 -4.02
CA PRO A 308 -2.38 -2.18 -2.80
C PRO A 308 -0.98 -1.56 -2.90
N ASN A 309 -0.15 -2.03 -3.82
CA ASN A 309 1.19 -1.52 -4.10
C ASN A 309 1.23 -0.50 -5.23
N GLU A 310 0.08 -0.11 -5.79
CA GLU A 310 -0.02 0.73 -6.97
C GLU A 310 -0.23 2.20 -6.59
N LEU A 311 0.39 3.11 -7.35
CA LEU A 311 0.17 4.55 -7.34
C LEU A 311 -0.11 5.02 -8.77
N SER A 312 -1.32 5.47 -9.04
CA SER A 312 -1.72 6.10 -10.30
C SER A 312 -1.53 7.62 -10.21
N VAL A 313 -0.81 8.21 -11.17
CA VAL A 313 -0.29 9.57 -11.05
C VAL A 313 -0.80 10.48 -12.17
N ALA A 314 -1.49 11.57 -11.80
CA ALA A 314 -1.87 12.67 -12.68
C ALA A 314 -0.74 13.70 -12.80
N ALA A 315 -0.77 14.52 -13.87
CA ALA A 315 0.16 15.61 -14.05
C ALA A 315 -0.39 16.94 -13.50
N ILE A 316 0.52 17.80 -13.00
CA ILE A 316 0.26 19.23 -12.75
C ILE A 316 1.30 20.09 -13.45
N ASP A 317 0.94 21.35 -13.69
CA ASP A 317 1.86 22.39 -14.12
C ASP A 317 2.52 23.11 -12.93
N ARG A 318 3.47 24.03 -13.21
CA ARG A 318 4.19 24.79 -12.17
C ARG A 318 3.33 25.76 -11.36
N SER A 319 2.06 25.94 -11.71
CA SER A 319 1.08 26.70 -10.91
C SER A 319 0.25 25.79 -10.00
N GLY A 320 0.38 24.48 -10.13
CA GLY A 320 -0.42 23.46 -9.46
C GLY A 320 -1.77 23.19 -10.14
N ALA A 321 -1.96 23.64 -11.37
CA ALA A 321 -3.17 23.35 -12.13
C ALA A 321 -3.06 21.99 -12.85
N LEU A 322 -4.17 21.26 -12.93
CA LEU A 322 -4.30 20.05 -13.74
C LEU A 322 -4.33 20.47 -15.22
N PRO A 323 -3.36 20.06 -16.07
CA PRO A 323 -3.36 20.43 -17.48
C PRO A 323 -4.44 19.66 -18.24
N GLY A 324 -4.89 20.24 -19.35
CA GLY A 324 -6.02 19.69 -20.12
C GLY A 324 -5.79 18.31 -20.72
N PHE A 325 -4.56 17.85 -20.81
CA PHE A 325 -4.24 16.51 -21.30
C PHE A 325 -4.26 15.45 -20.19
N SER A 326 -4.00 15.83 -18.91
CA SER A 326 -3.88 14.83 -17.84
C SER A 326 -5.20 14.13 -17.60
N ASN A 327 -5.19 12.80 -17.63
CA ASN A 327 -6.27 12.02 -17.09
C ASN A 327 -6.35 12.22 -15.59
N TYR A 328 -7.54 12.00 -15.04
CA TYR A 328 -7.86 12.16 -13.63
C TYR A 328 -8.95 11.15 -13.20
N GLY A 329 -9.15 11.00 -11.90
CA GLY A 329 -10.21 10.15 -11.36
C GLY A 329 -10.26 10.27 -9.85
N ALA A 330 -11.42 10.65 -9.30
CA ALA A 330 -11.58 10.81 -7.86
C ALA A 330 -11.49 9.48 -7.10
N THR A 331 -11.62 8.36 -7.79
CA THR A 331 -11.59 7.01 -7.22
C THR A 331 -10.53 6.10 -7.85
N THR A 332 -9.88 6.51 -8.96
CA THR A 332 -8.91 5.69 -9.70
C THR A 332 -7.52 6.28 -9.79
N VAL A 333 -7.34 7.58 -9.57
CA VAL A 333 -6.04 8.25 -9.62
C VAL A 333 -5.66 8.73 -8.23
N ASP A 334 -4.52 8.25 -7.69
CA ASP A 334 -4.18 8.48 -6.30
C ASP A 334 -3.79 9.93 -6.00
N LEU A 335 -2.84 10.46 -6.74
CA LEU A 335 -2.28 11.79 -6.50
C LEU A 335 -1.77 12.42 -7.81
N ALA A 336 -1.24 13.62 -7.71
CA ALA A 336 -0.57 14.25 -8.84
C ALA A 336 0.90 14.56 -8.55
N ALA A 337 1.67 14.81 -9.62
CA ALA A 337 3.05 15.27 -9.53
C ALA A 337 3.39 16.22 -10.69
N PRO A 338 4.54 16.92 -10.67
CA PRO A 338 4.99 17.78 -11.75
C PRO A 338 5.06 17.02 -13.09
N GLY A 339 4.34 17.51 -14.13
CA GLY A 339 4.25 16.80 -15.41
C GLY A 339 4.19 17.72 -16.63
N VAL A 340 4.37 19.03 -16.46
CA VAL A 340 4.37 20.00 -17.57
C VAL A 340 5.70 20.72 -17.66
N ASP A 341 6.28 20.79 -18.84
CA ASP A 341 7.58 21.43 -19.11
C ASP A 341 8.69 20.91 -18.16
N ILE A 342 8.83 19.60 -18.10
CA ILE A 342 9.83 18.92 -17.27
C ILE A 342 11.12 18.73 -18.03
N LEU A 343 12.20 19.33 -17.54
CA LEU A 343 13.55 19.14 -18.06
C LEU A 343 14.14 17.85 -17.47
N SER A 344 14.72 17.00 -18.33
CA SER A 344 15.46 15.80 -17.93
C SER A 344 16.42 15.34 -19.02
N ASP A 345 17.10 14.19 -18.79
CA ASP A 345 18.04 13.59 -19.72
C ASP A 345 17.39 13.26 -21.08
N ALA A 346 18.20 13.34 -22.12
CA ALA A 346 17.85 12.88 -23.45
C ALA A 346 19.08 12.30 -24.15
N PRO A 347 18.92 11.23 -24.96
CA PRO A 347 20.01 10.74 -25.81
C PRO A 347 20.58 11.85 -26.70
N LEU A 348 21.91 11.89 -26.88
CA LEU A 348 22.55 12.86 -27.76
C LEU A 348 22.06 12.74 -29.21
N THR A 349 21.51 11.60 -29.61
CA THR A 349 20.86 11.38 -30.90
C THR A 349 19.52 12.12 -31.04
N VAL A 350 18.86 12.41 -29.92
CA VAL A 350 17.60 13.16 -29.83
C VAL A 350 17.87 14.65 -29.61
N ASN A 351 18.75 14.99 -28.68
CA ASN A 351 19.10 16.39 -28.38
C ASN A 351 20.60 16.51 -28.09
N ALA A 352 21.28 17.33 -28.88
CA ALA A 352 22.73 17.54 -28.80
C ALA A 352 23.25 18.10 -27.48
N PHE A 353 22.35 18.62 -26.64
CA PHE A 353 22.69 19.10 -25.29
C PHE A 353 22.56 18.01 -24.20
N GLY A 354 22.11 16.79 -24.55
CA GLY A 354 21.92 15.70 -23.62
C GLY A 354 20.74 15.85 -22.65
N VAL A 355 19.93 16.91 -22.84
CA VAL A 355 18.73 17.18 -22.03
C VAL A 355 17.62 17.76 -22.89
N GLN A 356 16.37 17.55 -22.50
CA GLN A 356 15.20 18.10 -23.18
C GLN A 356 14.02 18.33 -22.23
N VAL A 357 13.01 19.03 -22.71
CA VAL A 357 11.77 19.32 -21.98
C VAL A 357 10.64 18.50 -22.57
N LEU A 358 9.99 17.67 -21.72
CA LEU A 358 8.78 16.92 -22.08
C LEU A 358 7.63 17.24 -21.14
N SER A 359 6.42 16.93 -21.57
CA SER A 359 5.19 17.04 -20.75
C SER A 359 4.37 15.76 -20.86
N GLY A 360 3.82 15.30 -19.74
CA GLY A 360 3.00 14.09 -19.69
C GLY A 360 2.83 13.58 -18.26
N THR A 361 1.83 12.73 -18.05
CA THR A 361 1.69 11.95 -16.81
C THR A 361 2.86 10.99 -16.61
N SER A 362 3.58 10.64 -17.68
CA SER A 362 4.84 9.88 -17.64
C SER A 362 5.91 10.55 -16.77
N MET A 363 6.08 11.87 -16.91
CA MET A 363 7.05 12.65 -16.14
C MET A 363 6.60 12.74 -14.67
N ALA A 364 5.31 12.92 -14.45
CA ALA A 364 4.72 12.94 -13.10
C ALA A 364 4.94 11.60 -12.37
N THR A 365 4.73 10.48 -13.07
CA THR A 365 4.97 9.12 -12.56
C THR A 365 6.42 8.93 -12.11
N ALA A 366 7.37 9.44 -12.88
CA ALA A 366 8.79 9.35 -12.56
C ALA A 366 9.16 10.07 -11.25
N TYR A 367 8.57 11.23 -10.96
CA TYR A 367 8.75 11.92 -9.66
C TYR A 367 8.28 11.04 -8.50
N VAL A 368 7.10 10.43 -8.63
CA VAL A 368 6.54 9.57 -7.57
C VAL A 368 7.36 8.30 -7.40
N SER A 369 7.85 7.70 -8.50
CA SER A 369 8.77 6.55 -8.45
C SER A 369 10.07 6.87 -7.71
N GLY A 370 10.63 8.06 -7.94
CA GLY A 370 11.81 8.53 -7.21
C GLY A 370 11.55 8.73 -5.72
N VAL A 371 10.38 9.26 -5.34
CA VAL A 371 9.98 9.39 -3.93
C VAL A 371 9.77 8.03 -3.28
N ALA A 372 9.14 7.09 -3.98
CA ALA A 372 8.99 5.72 -3.50
C ALA A 372 10.37 5.04 -3.29
N ALA A 373 11.33 5.29 -4.18
CA ALA A 373 12.71 4.79 -4.05
C ALA A 373 13.43 5.38 -2.84
N LEU A 374 13.30 6.69 -2.60
CA LEU A 374 13.86 7.34 -1.39
C LEU A 374 13.30 6.71 -0.10
N LEU A 375 11.99 6.47 -0.04
CA LEU A 375 11.34 5.83 1.11
C LEU A 375 11.80 4.39 1.28
N ALA A 376 11.85 3.60 0.20
CA ALA A 376 12.32 2.22 0.22
C ALA A 376 13.78 2.10 0.70
N GLY A 377 14.63 3.04 0.27
CA GLY A 377 16.03 3.10 0.67
C GLY A 377 16.25 3.56 2.11
N ALA A 378 15.43 4.50 2.60
CA ALA A 378 15.50 5.04 3.95
C ALA A 378 14.86 4.11 5.00
N ALA A 379 13.84 3.35 4.62
CA ALA A 379 13.11 2.43 5.48
C ALA A 379 12.87 1.08 4.78
N PRO A 380 13.91 0.23 4.63
CA PRO A 380 13.85 -1.01 3.85
C PRO A 380 12.82 -2.04 4.36
N ASN A 381 12.41 -1.91 5.62
CA ASN A 381 11.43 -2.80 6.24
C ASN A 381 9.96 -2.42 5.93
N LEU A 382 9.71 -1.28 5.29
CA LEU A 382 8.35 -0.93 4.87
C LEU A 382 7.90 -1.86 3.74
N SER A 383 6.67 -2.35 3.81
CA SER A 383 6.05 -3.02 2.68
C SER A 383 5.73 -2.03 1.55
N ALA A 384 5.50 -2.54 0.33
CA ALA A 384 5.08 -1.72 -0.79
C ALA A 384 3.79 -0.93 -0.48
N ALA A 385 2.79 -1.59 0.08
CA ALA A 385 1.54 -0.95 0.50
C ALA A 385 1.76 0.14 1.58
N GLN A 386 2.71 -0.07 2.51
CA GLN A 386 3.04 0.96 3.50
C GLN A 386 3.77 2.17 2.88
N ILE A 387 4.57 1.98 1.83
CA ILE A 387 5.18 3.08 1.09
C ILE A 387 4.09 3.88 0.36
N VAL A 388 3.17 3.20 -0.34
CA VAL A 388 2.00 3.82 -0.99
C VAL A 388 1.20 4.63 0.01
N GLN A 389 0.80 4.03 1.14
CA GLN A 389 0.03 4.70 2.18
C GLN A 389 0.73 5.95 2.73
N ARG A 390 2.06 5.93 2.89
CA ARG A 390 2.81 7.11 3.37
C ARG A 390 2.84 8.23 2.36
N ILE A 391 3.04 7.91 1.09
CA ILE A 391 2.99 8.90 0.01
C ILE A 391 1.61 9.55 -0.03
N ASP A 392 0.54 8.77 -0.01
CA ASP A 392 -0.84 9.27 -0.01
C ASP A 392 -1.19 10.12 1.22
N ALA A 393 -0.74 9.69 2.40
CA ALA A 393 -1.04 10.39 3.65
C ALA A 393 -0.28 11.72 3.81
N THR A 394 0.78 11.94 3.02
CA THR A 394 1.66 13.10 3.16
C THR A 394 1.63 14.04 1.96
N VAL A 395 0.65 13.90 1.07
CA VAL A 395 0.49 14.79 -0.09
C VAL A 395 0.31 16.24 0.33
N LYS A 396 0.79 17.15 -0.49
CA LYS A 396 0.49 18.58 -0.39
C LYS A 396 -0.87 18.85 -1.06
N PRO A 397 -1.92 19.23 -0.30
CA PRO A 397 -3.24 19.48 -0.88
C PRO A 397 -3.22 20.61 -1.90
N LEU A 398 -3.87 20.43 -3.04
CA LEU A 398 -4.04 21.46 -4.07
C LEU A 398 -5.52 21.64 -4.41
N PRO A 399 -6.06 22.86 -4.40
CA PRO A 399 -7.48 23.11 -4.72
C PRO A 399 -7.89 22.61 -6.12
N SER A 400 -6.97 22.58 -7.07
CA SER A 400 -7.17 22.11 -8.45
C SER A 400 -7.40 20.59 -8.54
N LEU A 401 -6.99 19.83 -7.53
CA LEU A 401 -7.05 18.37 -7.49
C LEU A 401 -8.23 17.83 -6.67
N VAL A 402 -8.95 18.69 -5.96
CA VAL A 402 -10.14 18.29 -5.19
C VAL A 402 -11.18 17.66 -6.13
N GLY A 403 -11.55 16.40 -5.86
CA GLY A 403 -12.44 15.60 -6.72
C GLY A 403 -11.85 15.23 -8.09
N LYS A 404 -10.53 15.33 -8.23
CA LYS A 404 -9.77 14.93 -9.42
C LYS A 404 -8.78 13.79 -9.16
N THR A 405 -8.30 13.67 -7.94
CA THR A 405 -7.51 12.54 -7.46
C THR A 405 -8.05 12.10 -6.10
N ILE A 406 -7.74 10.88 -5.69
CA ILE A 406 -8.18 10.30 -4.41
C ILE A 406 -7.73 11.17 -3.25
N THR A 407 -6.47 11.57 -3.22
CA THR A 407 -5.88 12.36 -2.14
C THR A 407 -6.18 13.86 -2.24
N GLY A 408 -6.60 14.35 -3.42
CA GLY A 408 -6.76 15.79 -3.67
C GLY A 408 -5.45 16.58 -3.58
N GLY A 409 -4.29 15.93 -3.68
CA GLY A 409 -2.98 16.55 -3.48
C GLY A 409 -1.91 16.11 -4.46
N MET A 410 -0.74 16.77 -4.35
CA MET A 410 0.48 16.40 -5.06
C MET A 410 1.48 15.72 -4.13
N VAL A 411 2.37 14.91 -4.68
CA VAL A 411 3.44 14.26 -3.91
C VAL A 411 4.33 15.27 -3.20
N ASP A 412 4.71 14.96 -1.95
CA ASP A 412 5.64 15.73 -1.13
C ASP A 412 6.73 14.81 -0.57
N ALA A 413 7.92 14.83 -1.17
CA ALA A 413 9.03 13.98 -0.77
C ALA A 413 9.56 14.34 0.63
N GLY A 414 9.58 15.64 0.97
CA GLY A 414 10.01 16.12 2.28
C GLY A 414 9.11 15.57 3.40
N ALA A 415 7.80 15.72 3.25
CA ALA A 415 6.81 15.23 4.21
C ALA A 415 6.81 13.68 4.29
N ALA A 416 6.88 13.00 3.15
CA ALA A 416 6.91 11.54 3.10
C ALA A 416 8.13 10.97 3.86
N LEU A 417 9.33 11.52 3.65
CA LEU A 417 10.53 11.10 4.37
C LEU A 417 10.54 11.52 5.84
N ALA A 418 9.97 12.68 6.18
CA ALA A 418 9.84 13.10 7.58
C ALA A 418 8.95 12.11 8.36
N SER A 419 7.93 11.53 7.73
CA SER A 419 6.99 10.60 8.36
C SER A 419 7.63 9.29 8.86
N ILE A 420 8.75 8.86 8.27
CA ILE A 420 9.45 7.64 8.72
C ILE A 420 10.31 7.86 9.98
N ARG A 421 10.55 9.11 10.39
CA ARG A 421 11.34 9.45 11.58
C ARG A 421 10.53 9.50 12.87
N SER A 422 9.20 9.49 12.79
CA SER A 422 8.27 9.55 13.94
C SER A 422 7.60 8.21 14.19
N PRO A 423 8.12 7.34 15.08
CA PRO A 423 7.45 6.08 15.41
C PRO A 423 6.05 6.26 16.03
N ALA A 424 5.80 7.43 16.65
CA ALA A 424 4.52 7.71 17.32
C ALA A 424 3.38 8.08 16.36
N GLU A 425 3.65 8.65 15.18
CA GLU A 425 2.61 8.96 14.18
C GLU A 425 2.25 7.75 13.31
N ALA A 426 3.15 6.80 13.14
CA ALA A 426 2.85 5.55 12.45
C ALA A 426 1.75 4.72 13.15
N LEU A 427 1.50 4.97 14.44
CA LEU A 427 0.43 4.35 15.22
C LEU A 427 -0.83 5.23 15.35
N SER A 428 -0.74 6.55 15.14
CA SER A 428 -1.89 7.45 15.23
C SER A 428 -2.66 7.59 13.91
N THR A 429 -2.02 7.38 12.77
CA THR A 429 -2.67 7.36 11.45
C THR A 429 -3.36 6.03 11.12
N ALA A 430 -3.09 4.97 11.89
CA ALA A 430 -3.91 3.76 11.86
C ALA A 430 -5.34 3.99 12.41
N GLY A 431 -5.66 5.18 12.88
CA GLY A 431 -6.98 5.58 13.39
C GLY A 431 -7.68 6.69 12.61
N GLN A 432 -7.05 7.24 11.57
CA GLN A 432 -7.74 8.09 10.61
C GLN A 432 -7.94 7.29 9.33
N SER A 433 -9.09 6.62 9.27
CA SER A 433 -9.63 6.08 8.04
C SER A 433 -9.48 7.11 6.93
N ARG A 434 -8.77 6.73 5.87
CA ARG A 434 -8.92 7.28 4.53
C ARG A 434 -10.43 7.58 4.34
N PRO A 435 -10.85 8.79 4.02
CA PRO A 435 -12.22 9.01 3.64
C PRO A 435 -12.35 8.51 2.22
N ASP A 436 -12.58 7.25 2.08
CA ASP A 436 -13.27 6.68 0.95
C ASP A 436 -13.43 5.18 0.97
N PRO A 437 -14.47 4.65 0.39
CA PRO A 437 -14.62 3.24 0.27
C PRO A 437 -13.61 2.72 -0.80
N VAL A 438 -12.36 2.43 -0.42
CA VAL A 438 -11.79 1.21 -0.90
C VAL A 438 -12.78 0.17 -0.42
N ALA A 439 -13.48 -0.44 -1.32
CA ALA A 439 -14.32 -1.55 -0.98
C ALA A 439 -13.50 -2.45 -0.08
N ALA A 440 -13.96 -2.65 1.14
CA ALA A 440 -13.23 -3.45 2.11
C ALA A 440 -13.08 -4.84 1.50
N THR A 441 -11.92 -5.43 1.58
CA THR A 441 -11.73 -6.80 1.09
C THR A 441 -12.72 -7.71 1.80
N VAL A 442 -13.08 -8.79 1.16
CA VAL A 442 -13.95 -9.84 1.73
C VAL A 442 -13.47 -10.22 3.12
N ALA A 443 -12.16 -10.43 3.31
CA ALA A 443 -11.56 -10.75 4.59
C ALA A 443 -11.69 -9.62 5.64
N GLU A 444 -11.54 -8.36 5.25
CA GLU A 444 -11.69 -7.22 6.18
C GLU A 444 -13.13 -7.04 6.64
N VAL A 445 -14.11 -7.18 5.74
CA VAL A 445 -15.53 -7.14 6.13
C VAL A 445 -15.87 -8.30 7.05
N HIS A 446 -15.40 -9.52 6.75
CA HIS A 446 -15.60 -10.68 7.62
C HIS A 446 -14.92 -10.48 8.98
N ALA A 447 -13.67 -9.98 9.01
CA ALA A 447 -12.97 -9.65 10.24
C ALA A 447 -13.74 -8.64 11.10
N SER A 448 -14.35 -7.61 10.48
CA SER A 448 -15.13 -6.60 11.20
C SER A 448 -16.39 -7.19 11.87
N ILE A 449 -17.03 -8.17 11.23
CA ILE A 449 -18.17 -8.91 11.79
C ILE A 449 -17.72 -9.74 13.00
N LEU A 450 -16.64 -10.51 12.87
CA LEU A 450 -16.04 -11.30 13.95
C LEU A 450 -15.55 -10.43 15.10
N ALA A 451 -15.08 -9.21 14.83
CA ALA A 451 -14.62 -8.28 15.86
C ALA A 451 -15.74 -7.49 16.55
N SER A 452 -16.96 -7.58 16.05
CA SER A 452 -18.11 -6.82 16.55
C SER A 452 -18.41 -7.09 18.03
N ASP A 453 -19.05 -6.12 18.70
CA ASP A 453 -19.53 -6.32 20.07
C ASP A 453 -20.59 -7.41 20.17
N GLU A 454 -21.36 -7.63 19.11
CA GLU A 454 -22.33 -8.72 19.03
C GLU A 454 -21.64 -10.07 19.04
N PHE A 455 -20.63 -10.30 18.16
CA PHE A 455 -19.86 -11.54 18.16
C PHE A 455 -19.15 -11.79 19.49
N PHE A 456 -18.51 -10.75 20.05
CA PHE A 456 -17.86 -10.83 21.35
C PHE A 456 -18.83 -11.22 22.45
N GLY A 457 -20.04 -10.64 22.45
CA GLY A 457 -21.09 -10.91 23.42
C GLY A 457 -21.64 -12.35 23.34
N VAL A 458 -21.94 -12.85 22.13
CA VAL A 458 -22.44 -14.23 21.94
C VAL A 458 -21.41 -15.29 22.32
N HIS A 459 -20.11 -14.94 22.29
CA HIS A 459 -19.02 -15.82 22.72
C HIS A 459 -18.56 -15.55 24.17
N GLY A 460 -19.45 -15.02 25.01
CA GLY A 460 -19.27 -14.90 26.47
C GLY A 460 -18.53 -13.65 26.95
N GLY A 461 -18.23 -12.69 26.08
CA GLY A 461 -17.67 -11.40 26.44
C GLY A 461 -16.25 -11.45 27.05
N THR A 462 -15.47 -12.47 26.74
CA THR A 462 -14.11 -12.68 27.25
C THR A 462 -13.12 -12.91 26.12
N ALA A 463 -11.84 -12.59 26.32
CA ALA A 463 -10.76 -12.89 25.36
C ALA A 463 -10.77 -14.37 24.95
N GLN A 464 -10.87 -15.28 25.93
CA GLN A 464 -10.89 -16.71 25.68
C GLN A 464 -12.09 -17.14 24.83
N GLY A 465 -13.28 -16.62 25.13
CA GLY A 465 -14.50 -16.91 24.37
C GLY A 465 -14.42 -16.38 22.94
N PHE A 466 -13.93 -15.14 22.79
CA PHE A 466 -13.70 -14.52 21.48
C PHE A 466 -12.76 -15.36 20.60
N ILE A 467 -11.58 -15.71 21.10
CA ILE A 467 -10.60 -16.51 20.35
C ILE A 467 -11.17 -17.87 20.01
N ALA A 468 -11.84 -18.55 20.95
CA ALA A 468 -12.48 -19.84 20.66
C ALA A 468 -13.57 -19.74 19.60
N GLY A 469 -14.36 -18.66 19.61
CA GLY A 469 -15.37 -18.37 18.58
C GLY A 469 -14.78 -18.17 17.21
N VAL A 470 -13.73 -17.37 17.09
CA VAL A 470 -13.04 -17.13 15.80
C VAL A 470 -12.42 -18.45 15.28
N TYR A 471 -11.76 -19.23 16.12
CA TYR A 471 -11.22 -20.54 15.72
C TYR A 471 -12.32 -21.48 15.20
N GLN A 472 -13.47 -21.50 15.88
CA GLN A 472 -14.58 -22.35 15.45
C GLN A 472 -15.20 -21.89 14.14
N GLY A 473 -15.42 -20.58 13.97
CA GLY A 473 -16.02 -20.03 12.74
C GLY A 473 -15.07 -20.11 11.54
N VAL A 474 -13.79 -19.72 11.74
CA VAL A 474 -12.82 -19.58 10.64
C VAL A 474 -12.08 -20.89 10.34
N LEU A 475 -11.65 -21.64 11.37
CA LEU A 475 -10.83 -22.85 11.19
C LEU A 475 -11.63 -24.15 11.32
N GLY A 476 -12.90 -24.08 11.73
CA GLY A 476 -13.79 -25.21 11.92
C GLY A 476 -13.38 -26.13 13.08
N ARG A 477 -12.58 -25.66 14.03
CA ARG A 477 -12.10 -26.43 15.19
C ARG A 477 -11.89 -25.57 16.43
N ALA A 478 -11.80 -26.21 17.59
CA ALA A 478 -11.35 -25.54 18.81
C ALA A 478 -9.84 -25.21 18.74
N PRO A 479 -9.38 -24.10 19.37
CA PRO A 479 -7.95 -23.83 19.51
C PRO A 479 -7.30 -24.89 20.42
N ASP A 480 -6.03 -25.21 20.11
CA ASP A 480 -5.23 -25.98 21.08
C ASP A 480 -4.86 -25.09 22.28
N PRO A 481 -4.52 -25.71 23.46
CA PRO A 481 -4.28 -24.95 24.67
C PRO A 481 -3.16 -23.90 24.58
N ALA A 482 -2.11 -24.19 23.80
CA ALA A 482 -0.97 -23.27 23.64
C ALA A 482 -1.33 -22.10 22.73
N GLY A 483 -1.99 -22.38 21.60
CA GLY A 483 -2.50 -21.37 20.68
C GLY A 483 -3.53 -20.45 21.34
N LEU A 484 -4.45 -21.04 22.14
CA LEU A 484 -5.41 -20.23 22.89
C LEU A 484 -4.71 -19.27 23.87
N GLN A 485 -3.75 -19.77 24.67
CA GLN A 485 -3.00 -18.93 25.60
C GLN A 485 -2.21 -17.82 24.88
N ALA A 486 -1.59 -18.12 23.75
CA ALA A 486 -0.84 -17.13 22.99
C ALA A 486 -1.75 -15.99 22.51
N TRP A 487 -2.89 -16.31 21.87
CA TRP A 487 -3.84 -15.32 21.37
C TRP A 487 -4.54 -14.54 22.50
N VAL A 488 -4.90 -15.20 23.62
CA VAL A 488 -5.44 -14.52 24.80
C VAL A 488 -4.41 -13.53 25.37
N GLY A 489 -3.13 -13.91 25.42
CA GLY A 489 -2.05 -13.01 25.81
C GLY A 489 -1.91 -11.79 24.91
N VAL A 490 -2.03 -11.97 23.60
CA VAL A 490 -2.03 -10.88 22.61
C VAL A 490 -3.24 -9.96 22.80
N PHE A 491 -4.43 -10.54 23.01
CA PHE A 491 -5.66 -9.79 23.26
C PHE A 491 -5.57 -8.98 24.56
N ASP A 492 -5.20 -9.62 25.68
CA ASP A 492 -5.14 -9.00 27.00
C ASP A 492 -4.05 -7.92 27.10
N SER A 493 -2.97 -8.06 26.35
CA SER A 493 -1.91 -7.04 26.24
C SER A 493 -2.31 -5.83 25.41
N GLY A 494 -3.42 -5.91 24.65
CA GLY A 494 -3.84 -4.86 23.72
C GLY A 494 -2.89 -4.66 22.53
N LEU A 495 -2.01 -5.64 22.26
CA LEU A 495 -1.05 -5.60 21.14
C LEU A 495 -1.76 -5.57 19.79
N LEU A 496 -2.89 -6.30 19.68
CA LEU A 496 -3.75 -6.30 18.50
C LEU A 496 -5.21 -6.05 18.92
N THR A 497 -5.96 -5.37 18.06
CA THR A 497 -7.41 -5.23 18.18
C THR A 497 -8.12 -6.53 17.83
N ARG A 498 -9.42 -6.64 18.15
CA ARG A 498 -10.24 -7.78 17.74
C ARG A 498 -10.25 -7.99 16.23
N ASP A 499 -10.36 -6.89 15.46
CA ASP A 499 -10.28 -6.91 13.97
C ASP A 499 -8.96 -7.48 13.50
N GLN A 500 -7.85 -7.01 14.05
CA GLN A 500 -6.51 -7.48 13.67
C GLN A 500 -6.28 -8.95 14.00
N ILE A 501 -6.81 -9.42 15.13
CA ILE A 501 -6.74 -10.83 15.50
C ILE A 501 -7.61 -11.68 14.57
N ALA A 502 -8.84 -11.25 14.27
CA ALA A 502 -9.74 -11.94 13.35
C ALA A 502 -9.13 -12.00 11.94
N LEU A 503 -8.59 -10.88 11.43
CA LEU A 503 -7.95 -10.80 10.12
C LEU A 503 -6.71 -11.69 10.04
N ALA A 504 -5.88 -11.73 11.09
CA ALA A 504 -4.70 -12.61 11.14
C ALA A 504 -5.08 -14.09 11.08
N LEU A 505 -6.18 -14.48 11.72
CA LEU A 505 -6.69 -15.86 11.67
C LEU A 505 -7.32 -16.18 10.31
N LEU A 506 -8.12 -15.28 9.74
CA LEU A 506 -8.71 -15.41 8.39
C LEU A 506 -7.62 -15.53 7.31
N SER A 507 -6.52 -14.80 7.45
CA SER A 507 -5.41 -14.81 6.49
C SER A 507 -4.45 -16.00 6.67
N SER A 508 -4.70 -16.88 7.64
CA SER A 508 -3.83 -18.04 7.89
C SER A 508 -3.97 -19.12 6.81
N PRO A 509 -2.91 -19.88 6.50
CA PRO A 509 -2.99 -21.00 5.56
C PRO A 509 -4.05 -22.04 5.95
N GLU A 510 -4.28 -22.25 7.26
CA GLU A 510 -5.33 -23.15 7.74
C GLU A 510 -6.74 -22.62 7.44
N ALA A 511 -6.96 -21.30 7.57
CA ALA A 511 -8.24 -20.68 7.22
C ALA A 511 -8.55 -20.85 5.74
N ARG A 512 -7.59 -20.62 4.87
CA ARG A 512 -7.73 -20.79 3.41
C ARG A 512 -8.04 -22.24 3.01
N LEU A 513 -7.36 -23.21 3.64
CA LEU A 513 -7.70 -24.62 3.46
C LEU A 513 -9.14 -24.93 3.91
N THR A 514 -9.55 -24.32 5.03
CA THR A 514 -10.90 -24.49 5.58
C THR A 514 -11.95 -23.91 4.65
N GLU A 515 -11.73 -22.72 4.15
CA GLU A 515 -12.61 -22.02 3.23
C GLU A 515 -12.81 -22.79 1.92
N VAL A 516 -11.72 -23.19 1.27
CA VAL A 516 -11.79 -24.02 0.05
C VAL A 516 -12.45 -25.35 0.32
N ALA A 517 -12.22 -25.96 1.49
CA ALA A 517 -12.90 -27.20 1.86
C ALA A 517 -14.42 -27.01 2.00
N HIS A 518 -14.88 -25.86 2.50
CA HIS A 518 -16.31 -25.49 2.50
C HIS A 518 -16.86 -25.34 1.08
N TRP A 519 -16.17 -24.67 0.17
CA TRP A 519 -16.60 -24.57 -1.23
C TRP A 519 -16.73 -25.97 -1.87
N PHE A 520 -15.82 -26.90 -1.56
CA PHE A 520 -15.93 -28.28 -2.03
C PHE A 520 -17.14 -29.01 -1.44
N GLN A 521 -17.53 -28.73 -0.18
CA GLN A 521 -18.74 -29.28 0.40
C GLN A 521 -20.01 -28.69 -0.21
N ASP A 522 -20.09 -27.39 -0.28
CA ASP A 522 -21.30 -26.65 -0.62
C ASP A 522 -21.53 -26.61 -2.14
N ASP A 523 -20.48 -26.26 -2.90
CA ASP A 523 -20.58 -26.03 -4.35
C ASP A 523 -20.46 -27.35 -5.15
N LEU A 524 -19.51 -28.21 -4.77
CA LEU A 524 -19.29 -29.49 -5.42
C LEU A 524 -20.07 -30.63 -4.75
N ARG A 525 -20.86 -30.35 -3.70
CA ARG A 525 -21.69 -31.28 -2.94
C ARG A 525 -20.91 -32.49 -2.43
N ARG A 526 -19.66 -32.31 -2.05
CA ARG A 526 -18.85 -33.37 -1.49
C ARG A 526 -19.28 -33.67 -0.04
N THR A 527 -19.53 -34.92 0.29
CA THR A 527 -20.04 -35.37 1.61
C THR A 527 -18.94 -35.74 2.60
N ALA A 528 -17.66 -35.57 2.23
CA ALA A 528 -16.55 -35.86 3.12
C ALA A 528 -16.50 -34.83 4.28
N SER A 529 -15.95 -35.25 5.45
CA SER A 529 -15.76 -34.35 6.57
C SER A 529 -14.76 -33.22 6.22
N LEU A 530 -14.88 -32.08 6.88
CA LEU A 530 -14.00 -30.93 6.67
C LEU A 530 -12.52 -31.30 6.82
N ASP A 531 -12.16 -32.09 7.85
CA ASP A 531 -10.79 -32.56 8.06
C ASP A 531 -10.30 -33.47 6.92
N SER A 532 -11.18 -34.27 6.36
CA SER A 532 -10.85 -35.11 5.20
C SER A 532 -10.64 -34.29 3.94
N LEU A 533 -11.43 -33.22 3.73
CA LEU A 533 -11.28 -32.30 2.61
C LEU A 533 -10.04 -31.43 2.74
N LYS A 534 -9.70 -30.96 3.94
CA LYS A 534 -8.43 -30.24 4.17
C LYS A 534 -7.20 -31.07 3.81
N ALA A 535 -7.30 -32.41 3.87
CA ALA A 535 -6.24 -33.33 3.45
C ALA A 535 -6.31 -33.69 1.95
N ASP A 536 -7.32 -33.24 1.22
CA ASP A 536 -7.48 -33.48 -0.23
C ASP A 536 -6.50 -32.60 -1.03
N SER A 537 -5.81 -33.24 -2.00
CA SER A 537 -4.81 -32.52 -2.82
C SER A 537 -5.41 -31.46 -3.74
N GLY A 538 -6.67 -31.61 -4.15
CA GLY A 538 -7.40 -30.61 -4.93
C GLY A 538 -7.73 -29.38 -4.07
N VAL A 539 -8.19 -29.58 -2.84
CA VAL A 539 -8.40 -28.49 -1.87
C VAL A 539 -7.10 -27.76 -1.59
N ALA A 540 -6.01 -28.49 -1.34
CA ALA A 540 -4.70 -27.90 -1.12
C ALA A 540 -4.19 -27.09 -2.33
N ALA A 541 -4.44 -27.56 -3.55
CA ALA A 541 -4.06 -26.83 -4.77
C ALA A 541 -4.83 -25.51 -4.91
N TRP A 542 -6.14 -25.50 -4.66
CA TRP A 542 -6.93 -24.26 -4.72
C TRP A 542 -6.61 -23.31 -3.56
N ALA A 543 -6.42 -23.81 -2.35
CA ALA A 543 -5.98 -23.01 -1.21
C ALA A 543 -4.60 -22.39 -1.45
N GLY A 544 -3.70 -23.11 -2.13
CA GLY A 544 -2.41 -22.57 -2.57
C GLY A 544 -2.53 -21.37 -3.51
N LEU A 545 -3.60 -21.23 -4.28
CA LEU A 545 -3.85 -20.04 -5.08
C LEU A 545 -4.23 -18.84 -4.21
N LEU A 546 -4.98 -19.05 -3.13
CA LEU A 546 -5.24 -18.01 -2.12
C LEU A 546 -3.95 -17.62 -1.39
N ASP A 547 -3.06 -18.56 -1.10
CA ASP A 547 -1.73 -18.31 -0.53
C ASP A 547 -0.83 -17.49 -1.49
N LEU A 548 -1.06 -17.62 -2.79
CA LEU A 548 -0.40 -16.81 -3.83
C LEU A 548 -1.08 -15.44 -4.05
N GLY A 549 -2.11 -15.11 -3.26
CA GLY A 549 -2.79 -13.81 -3.28
C GLY A 549 -3.89 -13.67 -4.33
N LEU A 550 -4.36 -14.77 -4.96
CA LEU A 550 -5.60 -14.68 -5.73
C LEU A 550 -6.77 -14.39 -4.78
N GLY A 551 -7.64 -13.46 -5.17
CA GLY A 551 -8.84 -13.15 -4.38
C GLY A 551 -9.80 -14.34 -4.27
N ASP A 552 -10.55 -14.40 -3.14
CA ASP A 552 -11.51 -15.44 -2.83
C ASP A 552 -12.51 -15.65 -3.98
N ASP A 553 -13.06 -14.58 -4.53
CA ASP A 553 -14.00 -14.60 -5.65
C ASP A 553 -13.40 -15.23 -6.90
N THR A 554 -12.10 -15.02 -7.14
CA THR A 554 -11.39 -15.61 -8.29
C THR A 554 -11.23 -17.11 -8.13
N VAL A 555 -10.86 -17.57 -6.94
CA VAL A 555 -10.66 -18.99 -6.65
C VAL A 555 -12.01 -19.71 -6.62
N GLU A 556 -13.02 -19.14 -5.96
CA GLU A 556 -14.38 -19.68 -5.94
C GLU A 556 -14.97 -19.75 -7.37
N ALA A 557 -14.78 -18.70 -8.20
CA ALA A 557 -15.20 -18.73 -9.60
C ALA A 557 -14.49 -19.84 -10.42
N GLY A 558 -13.25 -20.14 -10.10
CA GLY A 558 -12.52 -21.27 -10.69
C GLY A 558 -13.15 -22.60 -10.35
N ILE A 559 -13.56 -22.80 -9.10
CA ILE A 559 -14.23 -24.00 -8.61
C ILE A 559 -15.62 -24.14 -9.24
N LEU A 560 -16.44 -23.08 -9.19
CA LEU A 560 -17.77 -23.01 -9.80
C LEU A 560 -17.73 -23.11 -11.35
N GLY A 561 -16.61 -22.77 -11.96
CA GLY A 561 -16.36 -22.94 -13.38
C GLY A 561 -15.78 -24.30 -13.79
N SER A 562 -15.50 -25.17 -12.83
CA SER A 562 -14.85 -26.47 -13.07
C SER A 562 -15.75 -27.46 -13.79
N PRO A 563 -15.16 -28.45 -14.51
CA PRO A 563 -15.93 -29.57 -15.07
C PRO A 563 -16.69 -30.36 -14.02
N GLU A 564 -16.17 -30.47 -12.79
CA GLU A 564 -16.84 -31.19 -11.69
C GLU A 564 -18.13 -30.48 -11.28
N TYR A 565 -18.07 -29.14 -11.12
CA TYR A 565 -19.27 -28.35 -10.85
C TYR A 565 -20.33 -28.50 -11.95
N GLY A 566 -19.90 -28.45 -13.21
CA GLY A 566 -20.78 -28.68 -14.35
C GLY A 566 -21.49 -30.04 -14.25
N GLN A 567 -20.78 -31.14 -13.92
CA GLN A 567 -21.34 -32.46 -13.76
C GLN A 567 -22.35 -32.55 -12.60
N VAL A 568 -22.02 -31.95 -11.45
CA VAL A 568 -22.90 -31.93 -10.26
C VAL A 568 -24.21 -31.20 -10.56
N HIS A 569 -24.20 -30.24 -11.47
CA HIS A 569 -25.35 -29.43 -11.88
C HIS A 569 -25.97 -29.89 -13.23
N GLY A 570 -25.72 -31.11 -13.65
CA GLY A 570 -26.39 -31.75 -14.79
C GLY A 570 -25.78 -31.46 -16.16
N GLY A 571 -24.59 -30.84 -16.24
CA GLY A 571 -23.80 -30.68 -17.45
C GLY A 571 -24.37 -29.75 -18.51
N THR A 572 -25.43 -28.99 -18.21
CA THR A 572 -26.10 -28.10 -19.15
C THR A 572 -25.96 -26.64 -18.71
N PRO A 573 -25.93 -25.65 -19.64
CA PRO A 573 -25.95 -24.24 -19.30
C PRO A 573 -27.07 -23.85 -18.34
N ASP A 574 -28.28 -24.41 -18.48
CA ASP A 574 -29.40 -24.15 -17.58
C ASP A 574 -29.14 -24.69 -16.16
N GLY A 575 -28.64 -25.93 -16.05
CA GLY A 575 -28.30 -26.51 -14.74
C GLY A 575 -27.18 -25.76 -14.03
N ILE A 576 -26.13 -25.40 -14.75
CA ILE A 576 -25.01 -24.61 -14.24
C ILE A 576 -25.48 -23.22 -13.74
N ALA A 577 -26.25 -22.47 -14.55
CA ALA A 577 -26.76 -21.19 -14.17
C ALA A 577 -27.70 -21.24 -12.95
N ARG A 578 -28.56 -22.25 -12.83
CA ARG A 578 -29.37 -22.51 -11.61
C ARG A 578 -28.51 -22.84 -10.40
N GLY A 579 -27.39 -23.49 -10.61
CA GLY A 579 -26.39 -23.72 -9.57
C GLY A 579 -25.87 -22.42 -9.01
N PHE A 580 -25.49 -21.44 -9.85
CA PHE A 580 -25.01 -20.14 -9.41
C PHE A 580 -26.02 -19.40 -8.53
N TYR A 581 -27.30 -19.36 -8.91
CA TYR A 581 -28.35 -18.76 -8.08
C TYR A 581 -28.49 -19.40 -6.70
N ARG A 582 -28.33 -20.71 -6.60
CA ARG A 582 -28.41 -21.42 -5.32
C ARG A 582 -27.17 -21.24 -4.47
N ASN A 583 -26.00 -21.29 -5.10
CA ASN A 583 -24.73 -21.22 -4.38
C ASN A 583 -24.35 -19.79 -3.99
N LEU A 584 -24.62 -18.80 -4.85
CA LEU A 584 -24.23 -17.42 -4.61
C LEU A 584 -25.36 -16.56 -4.03
N ASP A 585 -26.62 -16.74 -4.49
CA ASP A 585 -27.75 -15.91 -4.08
C ASP A 585 -28.70 -16.57 -3.06
N ASP A 586 -28.47 -17.84 -2.71
CA ASP A 586 -29.32 -18.62 -1.79
C ASP A 586 -30.81 -18.60 -2.19
N ARG A 587 -31.11 -18.72 -3.49
CA ARG A 587 -32.47 -18.76 -4.04
C ARG A 587 -32.56 -19.51 -5.36
N ASP A 588 -33.80 -19.81 -5.77
CA ASP A 588 -34.06 -20.30 -7.13
C ASP A 588 -33.95 -19.15 -8.16
N ALA A 589 -33.49 -19.50 -9.36
CA ALA A 589 -33.36 -18.58 -10.48
C ALA A 589 -34.71 -18.04 -10.95
N ASP A 590 -34.82 -16.74 -11.15
CA ASP A 590 -35.92 -16.13 -11.87
C ASP A 590 -35.82 -16.41 -13.39
N PRO A 591 -36.93 -16.46 -14.12
CA PRO A 591 -36.91 -16.81 -15.54
C PRO A 591 -36.13 -15.87 -16.44
N ALA A 592 -36.11 -14.57 -16.14
CA ALA A 592 -35.46 -13.57 -16.97
C ALA A 592 -33.94 -13.60 -16.77
N GLY A 593 -33.48 -13.60 -15.51
CA GLY A 593 -32.08 -13.69 -15.16
C GLY A 593 -31.47 -15.02 -15.63
N LEU A 594 -32.21 -16.13 -15.42
CA LEU A 594 -31.77 -17.43 -15.91
C LEU A 594 -31.57 -17.45 -17.43
N SER A 595 -32.51 -16.87 -18.20
CA SER A 595 -32.40 -16.78 -19.66
C SER A 595 -31.18 -15.96 -20.09
N ALA A 596 -30.86 -14.87 -19.38
CA ALA A 596 -29.70 -14.04 -19.65
C ALA A 596 -28.38 -14.81 -19.44
N TRP A 597 -28.22 -15.45 -18.30
CA TRP A 597 -27.00 -16.22 -17.97
C TRP A 597 -26.82 -17.45 -18.87
N VAL A 598 -27.90 -18.19 -19.15
CA VAL A 598 -27.87 -19.30 -20.11
C VAL A 598 -27.52 -18.81 -21.51
N GLY A 599 -27.99 -17.61 -21.88
CA GLY A 599 -27.62 -16.97 -23.15
C GLY A 599 -26.14 -16.71 -23.27
N LEU A 600 -25.48 -16.21 -22.23
CA LEU A 600 -24.05 -15.95 -22.20
C LEU A 600 -23.22 -17.27 -22.28
N LEU A 601 -23.62 -18.30 -21.53
CA LEU A 601 -22.98 -19.61 -21.59
C LEU A 601 -23.11 -20.25 -22.99
N ASN A 602 -24.27 -20.11 -23.65
CA ASN A 602 -24.48 -20.59 -25.02
C ASN A 602 -23.71 -19.79 -26.09
N GLN A 603 -23.34 -18.54 -25.80
CA GLN A 603 -22.46 -17.72 -26.65
C GLN A 603 -20.98 -18.08 -26.50
N GLY A 604 -20.64 -19.01 -25.61
CA GLY A 604 -19.27 -19.53 -25.42
C GLY A 604 -18.49 -18.84 -24.30
N LEU A 605 -19.12 -17.99 -23.46
CA LEU A 605 -18.47 -17.55 -22.22
C LEU A 605 -18.25 -18.76 -21.31
N THR A 606 -17.09 -18.81 -20.68
CA THR A 606 -16.79 -19.88 -19.72
C THR A 606 -17.65 -19.72 -18.45
N PRO A 607 -18.03 -20.83 -17.80
CA PRO A 607 -18.77 -20.74 -16.54
C PRO A 607 -18.07 -19.89 -15.48
N SER A 608 -16.74 -19.98 -15.35
CA SER A 608 -15.95 -19.13 -14.43
C SER A 608 -16.08 -17.64 -14.74
N THR A 609 -16.09 -17.26 -16.02
CA THR A 609 -16.31 -15.85 -16.42
C THR A 609 -17.72 -15.38 -16.04
N VAL A 610 -18.74 -16.20 -16.27
CA VAL A 610 -20.12 -15.88 -15.92
C VAL A 610 -20.27 -15.75 -14.40
N VAL A 611 -19.66 -16.64 -13.61
CA VAL A 611 -19.65 -16.56 -12.13
C VAL A 611 -19.09 -15.23 -11.64
N ARG A 612 -17.99 -14.76 -12.18
CA ARG A 612 -17.38 -13.48 -11.76
C ARG A 612 -18.33 -12.29 -11.94
N TYR A 613 -19.07 -12.24 -13.05
CA TYR A 613 -20.12 -11.23 -13.21
C TYR A 613 -21.24 -11.40 -12.17
N PHE A 614 -21.55 -12.65 -11.81
CA PHE A 614 -22.59 -12.96 -10.85
C PHE A 614 -22.18 -12.56 -9.42
N GLN A 615 -20.96 -12.88 -9.00
CA GLN A 615 -20.39 -12.55 -7.68
C GLN A 615 -20.38 -11.04 -7.42
N GLY A 616 -20.13 -10.20 -8.46
CA GLY A 616 -20.17 -8.75 -8.36
C GLY A 616 -21.58 -8.13 -8.28
N THR A 617 -22.65 -8.94 -8.31
CA THR A 617 -24.01 -8.38 -8.18
C THR A 617 -24.28 -7.96 -6.73
N PRO A 618 -25.05 -6.87 -6.50
CA PRO A 618 -25.43 -6.48 -5.15
C PRO A 618 -26.12 -7.58 -4.36
N GLU A 619 -26.86 -8.47 -5.04
CA GLU A 619 -27.57 -9.59 -4.40
C GLU A 619 -26.59 -10.65 -3.89
N SER A 620 -25.59 -11.02 -4.68
CA SER A 620 -24.56 -11.99 -4.26
C SER A 620 -23.73 -11.47 -3.09
N LEU A 621 -23.33 -10.17 -3.12
CA LEU A 621 -22.62 -9.54 -2.03
C LEU A 621 -23.45 -9.52 -0.73
N GLN A 622 -24.73 -9.17 -0.83
CA GLN A 622 -25.65 -9.24 0.32
C GLN A 622 -25.82 -10.66 0.85
N THR A 623 -25.85 -11.66 -0.02
CA THR A 623 -25.95 -13.06 0.38
C THR A 623 -24.70 -13.52 1.13
N LYS A 624 -23.51 -13.13 0.65
CA LYS A 624 -22.23 -13.42 1.30
C LYS A 624 -22.21 -12.86 2.74
N VAL A 625 -22.52 -11.58 2.93
CA VAL A 625 -22.56 -10.93 4.24
C VAL A 625 -23.67 -11.52 5.12
N ALA A 626 -24.85 -11.80 4.57
CA ALA A 626 -25.96 -12.41 5.31
C ALA A 626 -25.63 -13.80 5.86
N ARG A 627 -24.80 -14.58 5.14
CA ARG A 627 -24.29 -15.88 5.61
C ARG A 627 -23.40 -15.72 6.84
N TRP A 628 -22.48 -14.73 6.87
CA TRP A 628 -21.66 -14.45 8.04
C TRP A 628 -22.52 -14.03 9.24
N PHE A 629 -23.53 -13.17 9.04
CA PHE A 629 -24.48 -12.81 10.11
C PHE A 629 -25.25 -14.03 10.64
N HIS A 630 -25.59 -14.96 9.78
CA HIS A 630 -26.25 -16.20 10.19
C HIS A 630 -25.30 -17.16 10.93
N LEU A 631 -24.11 -17.39 10.39
CA LEU A 631 -23.16 -18.39 10.88
C LEU A 631 -22.39 -17.89 12.10
N ASP A 632 -21.81 -16.69 12.04
CA ASP A 632 -20.90 -16.19 13.05
C ASP A 632 -21.62 -15.53 14.22
N LEU A 633 -22.69 -14.78 13.95
CA LEU A 633 -23.49 -14.12 14.99
C LEU A 633 -24.63 -15.00 15.50
N GLY A 634 -24.83 -16.19 14.94
CA GLY A 634 -25.88 -17.11 15.37
C GLY A 634 -27.30 -16.54 15.20
N ARG A 635 -27.50 -15.61 14.27
CA ARG A 635 -28.82 -15.01 14.04
C ARG A 635 -29.79 -16.05 13.48
N ALA A 636 -30.92 -16.23 14.16
CA ALA A 636 -31.91 -17.28 13.86
C ALA A 636 -32.71 -17.04 12.55
N SER A 637 -32.58 -15.87 11.92
CA SER A 637 -33.24 -15.55 10.65
C SER A 637 -32.58 -16.29 9.49
N THR A 638 -33.36 -16.63 8.47
CA THR A 638 -32.80 -17.20 7.23
C THR A 638 -31.90 -16.21 6.51
N VAL A 639 -30.94 -16.67 5.73
CA VAL A 639 -30.06 -15.83 4.89
C VAL A 639 -30.91 -14.89 4.02
N ALA A 640 -31.98 -15.39 3.40
CA ALA A 640 -32.89 -14.58 2.60
C ALA A 640 -33.53 -13.43 3.40
N ALA A 641 -33.88 -13.64 4.67
CA ALA A 641 -34.42 -12.57 5.53
C ALA A 641 -33.34 -11.57 5.97
N LEU A 642 -32.11 -12.04 6.21
CA LEU A 642 -30.98 -11.20 6.60
C LEU A 642 -30.49 -10.28 5.48
N LYS A 643 -30.71 -10.60 4.21
CA LYS A 643 -30.40 -9.68 3.09
C LYS A 643 -31.11 -8.34 3.19
N ALA A 644 -32.24 -8.26 3.87
CA ALA A 644 -32.96 -7.01 4.14
C ALA A 644 -32.48 -6.27 5.40
N ASP A 645 -31.57 -6.82 6.17
CA ASP A 645 -30.99 -6.18 7.36
C ASP A 645 -30.15 -4.97 6.95
N PRO A 646 -30.34 -3.77 7.56
CA PRO A 646 -29.57 -2.59 7.20
C PRO A 646 -28.06 -2.73 7.39
N GLY A 647 -27.61 -3.50 8.38
CA GLY A 647 -26.19 -3.78 8.62
C GLY A 647 -25.60 -4.65 7.50
N VAL A 648 -26.34 -5.68 7.06
CA VAL A 648 -25.96 -6.51 5.92
C VAL A 648 -25.86 -5.69 4.64
N GLN A 649 -26.85 -4.83 4.39
CA GLN A 649 -26.85 -3.96 3.19
C GLN A 649 -25.69 -2.96 3.19
N ALA A 650 -25.40 -2.36 4.35
CA ALA A 650 -24.30 -1.41 4.49
C ALA A 650 -22.93 -2.07 4.26
N LEU A 651 -22.69 -3.23 4.87
CA LEU A 651 -21.44 -3.97 4.71
C LEU A 651 -21.29 -4.53 3.30
N ALA A 652 -22.36 -5.06 2.70
CA ALA A 652 -22.34 -5.56 1.33
C ALA A 652 -22.08 -4.45 0.30
N ALA A 653 -22.57 -3.22 0.55
CA ALA A 653 -22.27 -2.08 -0.29
C ALA A 653 -20.81 -1.60 -0.19
N GLY A 654 -20.13 -1.94 0.92
CA GLY A 654 -18.71 -1.68 1.11
C GLY A 654 -17.78 -2.76 0.52
N LEU A 655 -18.32 -3.92 0.11
CA LEU A 655 -17.53 -4.93 -0.59
C LEU A 655 -17.31 -4.51 -2.05
N GLY A 656 -16.05 -4.42 -2.45
CA GLY A 656 -15.70 -4.36 -3.87
C GLY A 656 -15.79 -5.74 -4.51
N SER A 657 -15.94 -5.78 -5.82
CA SER A 657 -15.59 -6.99 -6.56
C SER A 657 -14.05 -7.09 -6.56
N ASP A 658 -13.49 -8.11 -5.92
CA ASP A 658 -12.06 -8.42 -5.97
C ASP A 658 -11.55 -8.66 -7.40
#